data_e3e8f1de36e26b0e175b9dd7ae78a32d
#
_entry.id   e3e8f1de36e26b0e175b9dd7ae78a32d
#
_cell.length_a   1.000
_cell.length_b   1.000
_cell.length_c   1.000
_cell.angle_alpha   90.00
_cell.angle_beta   90.00
_cell.angle_gamma   90.00
#
_symmetry.space_group_name_H-M   'P 1'
#
loop_
_entity.id
_entity.type
_entity.pdbx_description
1 polymer ?
#
loop_
_entity_poly.entity_id
_entity_poly.type
_entity_poly.pdbx_seq_one_letter_code
_entity_poly.pdbx_strand_id
1 'polypeptide(L)'
;MTSRASSALRKPTKSAPPSKTAKAKKAAAKPTTKPTSKSKPAAVKTGRAAAAKSPAKPARKMVAAKTGIGTLPEWNLGDLYSGIDAPEIAHDLAKMDAECVAFETDYKGKLAEHVAREDGGEWLARAVRRYEAIDDLAGRLGSYAGLAHAGDSVDPAISKFYGDISERLTAASTHLLFFPLELNRIDDAVIARAMETPALGHYRPWIEDLRKDKPYQLEDRVEQLFHEKSQTGYSAWNRLFDQTIAGLRFQVGAKELAIEPTLNFLQDRDGAKRKAAAEALAKTFKANERTFALITNTLAKDKDISDRWRGFQDVADSRHLNNRVEREVVDALVASVRAAYPKLSHRYYRLKARWFKKKTLAHWDRNAPLPFAANATIAWPEAKSMVLTAYRGFSPEMADIAQRFFDQSWIDAPVRPGKAPGAFSHPTTPSAHPYVLMNYQGKPRDVMTLAHELGHGVHQVLAAKNGALMAPTPLTLAETASVFGEMLTFKRLLSETKDARQRQALLAGKVEDMINTVVRQIAFYSFERAVHTERKNGELTAERLGQIWLSVQTESLGEAIEIKPGYENFWMYIPHFIHSPFYVYAYAFGDCLVNSLYAVYEHAADGFAERYLAMLSAGGTKHYSELLRPFGLDAKDPKFWDGGLSVIAGMIDELEAMG
;
A
#
# COMPACT_ATOMS: atom_id res chain seq x y z
N MET A 1 48.88 3.03 37.92
CA MET A 1 48.71 2.76 39.36
C MET A 1 47.51 1.80 39.41
N THR A 2 47.75 0.49 39.40
CA THR A 2 47.81 -0.47 40.52
C THR A 2 46.55 -0.40 41.36
N SER A 3 45.73 -1.45 41.51
CA SER A 3 45.95 -2.88 41.87
C SER A 3 44.66 -3.64 41.63
N ARG A 4 44.63 -4.82 41.04
CA ARG A 4 44.74 -6.21 41.49
C ARG A 4 44.02 -6.55 42.80
N ALA A 5 43.04 -7.46 42.69
CA ALA A 5 42.94 -8.77 43.34
C ALA A 5 41.53 -9.33 43.10
N SER A 6 41.34 -10.46 42.56
CA SER A 6 41.65 -11.86 42.76
C SER A 6 40.43 -12.65 43.29
N SER A 7 39.97 -13.51 42.37
CA SER A 7 39.55 -14.92 42.49
C SER A 7 38.62 -15.41 43.62
N ALA A 8 37.56 -16.13 43.23
CA ALA A 8 37.40 -17.53 43.68
C ALA A 8 36.30 -18.25 42.86
N LEU A 9 36.75 -19.30 42.21
CA LEU A 9 35.97 -20.40 41.63
C LEU A 9 35.24 -21.20 42.70
N ARG A 10 34.00 -21.57 42.47
CA ARG A 10 33.48 -22.87 42.95
C ARG A 10 32.57 -23.50 41.90
N LYS A 11 32.95 -24.69 41.50
CA LYS A 11 32.22 -25.65 40.67
C LYS A 11 31.45 -26.64 41.54
N PRO A 12 30.70 -27.58 40.98
CA PRO A 12 29.30 -27.84 41.29
C PRO A 12 29.10 -29.13 42.13
N THR A 13 27.95 -29.28 42.74
CA THR A 13 27.54 -30.57 43.30
C THR A 13 26.35 -31.14 42.52
N LYS A 14 26.55 -32.37 42.07
CA LYS A 14 25.55 -33.31 41.56
C LYS A 14 24.69 -33.84 42.69
N SER A 15 23.42 -34.05 42.45
CA SER A 15 22.71 -35.18 43.03
C SER A 15 21.53 -35.60 42.16
N ALA A 16 21.37 -36.89 42.05
CA ALA A 16 20.59 -37.67 41.11
C ALA A 16 19.15 -37.96 41.62
N PRO A 17 18.34 -38.61 40.78
CA PRO A 17 16.89 -38.77 40.92
C PRO A 17 16.52 -40.14 41.56
N PRO A 18 15.36 -40.68 41.35
CA PRO A 18 13.95 -40.34 41.47
C PRO A 18 13.17 -41.30 42.40
N SER A 19 11.89 -41.11 42.57
CA SER A 19 11.04 -42.23 42.98
C SER A 19 9.67 -42.22 42.29
N LYS A 20 9.26 -43.43 41.95
CA LYS A 20 8.10 -43.89 41.21
C LYS A 20 6.81 -43.88 42.03
N THR A 21 5.72 -43.89 41.29
CA THR A 21 4.46 -44.63 41.43
C THR A 21 3.28 -43.96 42.13
N ALA A 22 2.22 -43.76 41.33
CA ALA A 22 0.90 -44.29 41.70
C ALA A 22 0.02 -44.42 40.46
N LYS A 23 -0.47 -45.64 40.25
CA LYS A 23 -1.52 -46.08 39.29
C LYS A 23 -2.89 -45.70 39.79
N ALA A 24 -3.82 -45.42 38.90
CA ALA A 24 -5.21 -45.87 38.87
C ALA A 24 -5.97 -44.98 37.86
N LYS A 25 -6.94 -45.35 37.08
CA LYS A 25 -7.71 -46.57 36.76
C LYS A 25 -8.48 -46.21 35.47
N LYS A 26 -8.50 -47.15 34.56
CA LYS A 26 -9.38 -47.17 33.38
C LYS A 26 -10.83 -47.22 33.81
N ALA A 27 -11.72 -46.54 33.09
CA ALA A 27 -13.08 -46.98 32.88
C ALA A 27 -13.41 -46.84 31.37
N ALA A 28 -13.56 -47.97 30.75
CA ALA A 28 -14.06 -48.16 29.38
C ALA A 28 -15.57 -48.33 29.44
N ALA A 29 -16.27 -47.74 28.49
CA ALA A 29 -17.61 -48.19 28.10
C ALA A 29 -17.67 -48.33 26.59
N LYS A 30 -18.00 -49.53 26.17
CA LYS A 30 -18.18 -50.00 24.81
C LYS A 30 -19.67 -49.96 24.39
N PRO A 31 -19.99 -50.19 23.12
CA PRO A 31 -21.14 -49.65 22.43
C PRO A 31 -22.29 -50.68 22.25
N THR A 32 -23.49 -50.23 21.89
CA THR A 32 -24.60 -51.11 21.49
C THR A 32 -25.07 -50.77 20.06
N THR A 33 -24.77 -51.64 19.17
CA THR A 33 -25.53 -52.52 18.25
C THR A 33 -26.64 -51.95 17.38
N LYS A 34 -26.40 -52.15 16.11
CA LYS A 34 -27.20 -52.43 14.88
C LYS A 34 -28.58 -53.07 15.10
N PRO A 35 -29.44 -53.31 14.06
CA PRO A 35 -29.20 -53.35 12.60
C PRO A 35 -30.40 -53.00 11.66
N THR A 36 -30.09 -53.00 10.36
CA THR A 36 -30.82 -53.50 9.17
C THR A 36 -31.86 -52.63 8.47
N SER A 37 -31.66 -52.38 7.17
CA SER A 37 -32.39 -53.09 6.12
C SER A 37 -31.77 -52.91 4.73
N LYS A 38 -31.71 -54.04 4.00
CA LYS A 38 -31.23 -54.19 2.62
C LYS A 38 -32.35 -53.79 1.65
N SER A 39 -32.03 -53.14 0.53
CA SER A 39 -32.74 -53.30 -0.72
C SER A 39 -31.79 -53.27 -1.91
N LYS A 40 -32.03 -54.21 -2.83
CA LYS A 40 -31.24 -54.59 -4.00
C LYS A 40 -31.38 -53.59 -5.16
N PRO A 41 -30.46 -53.63 -6.15
CA PRO A 41 -30.41 -52.69 -7.25
C PRO A 41 -31.38 -53.03 -8.39
N ALA A 42 -31.91 -51.98 -9.05
CA ALA A 42 -32.67 -52.11 -10.29
C ALA A 42 -31.86 -51.55 -11.47
N ALA A 43 -32.02 -52.23 -12.60
CA ALA A 43 -31.23 -52.14 -13.81
C ALA A 43 -31.27 -50.80 -14.53
N VAL A 44 -30.11 -50.47 -15.12
CA VAL A 44 -29.87 -49.38 -16.06
C VAL A 44 -30.58 -49.61 -17.37
N LYS A 45 -31.40 -48.66 -17.79
CA LYS A 45 -31.82 -48.50 -19.20
C LYS A 45 -31.11 -47.27 -19.76
N THR A 46 -30.27 -47.52 -20.76
CA THR A 46 -29.62 -46.51 -21.60
C THR A 46 -30.65 -45.73 -22.39
N GLY A 47 -30.80 -44.45 -22.08
CA GLY A 47 -31.54 -43.48 -22.87
C GLY A 47 -30.63 -42.34 -23.26
N ARG A 48 -30.39 -42.24 -24.57
CA ARG A 48 -29.67 -41.15 -25.24
C ARG A 48 -30.44 -39.83 -25.00
N ALA A 49 -29.94 -38.91 -24.15
CA ALA A 49 -30.54 -37.61 -23.97
C ALA A 49 -29.70 -36.56 -24.70
N ALA A 50 -30.39 -35.81 -25.53
CA ALA A 50 -29.88 -34.70 -26.30
C ALA A 50 -29.30 -33.57 -25.38
N ALA A 51 -28.22 -32.96 -25.85
CA ALA A 51 -27.61 -31.80 -25.22
C ALA A 51 -28.62 -30.66 -25.06
N ALA A 52 -29.07 -30.41 -23.85
CA ALA A 52 -29.83 -29.21 -23.52
C ALA A 52 -28.83 -28.06 -23.36
N LYS A 53 -28.94 -27.07 -24.23
CA LYS A 53 -28.26 -25.76 -24.10
C LYS A 53 -28.71 -25.16 -22.77
N SER A 54 -27.77 -24.92 -21.87
CA SER A 54 -27.98 -24.07 -20.68
C SER A 54 -28.48 -22.69 -21.11
N PRO A 55 -29.55 -22.16 -20.50
CA PRO A 55 -29.97 -20.80 -20.80
C PRO A 55 -28.91 -19.81 -20.31
N ALA A 56 -28.47 -18.94 -21.21
CA ALA A 56 -27.67 -17.76 -20.84
C ALA A 56 -28.38 -17.02 -19.70
N LYS A 57 -27.65 -16.76 -18.60
CA LYS A 57 -28.16 -15.89 -17.52
C LYS A 57 -28.61 -14.56 -18.14
N PRO A 58 -29.82 -14.05 -17.82
CA PRO A 58 -30.25 -12.77 -18.36
C PRO A 58 -29.28 -11.68 -17.89
N ALA A 59 -28.84 -10.84 -18.82
CA ALA A 59 -28.09 -9.64 -18.54
C ALA A 59 -28.80 -8.89 -17.39
N ARG A 60 -28.06 -8.69 -16.28
CA ARG A 60 -28.55 -7.99 -15.08
C ARG A 60 -28.96 -6.59 -15.54
N LYS A 61 -30.26 -6.31 -15.62
CA LYS A 61 -30.81 -5.00 -15.97
C LYS A 61 -30.20 -3.99 -14.97
N MET A 62 -29.43 -3.05 -15.50
CA MET A 62 -28.94 -1.89 -14.77
C MET A 62 -30.12 -1.23 -14.05
N VAL A 63 -30.13 -1.26 -12.75
CA VAL A 63 -30.94 -0.36 -11.93
C VAL A 63 -30.27 0.99 -12.03
N ALA A 64 -30.70 1.81 -13.00
CA ALA A 64 -30.37 3.21 -13.06
C ALA A 64 -30.99 3.86 -11.80
N ALA A 65 -30.19 3.95 -10.73
CA ALA A 65 -30.52 4.83 -9.64
C ALA A 65 -30.59 6.25 -10.24
N LYS A 66 -31.71 6.93 -10.07
CA LYS A 66 -31.91 8.36 -10.38
C LYS A 66 -31.10 9.20 -9.38
N THR A 67 -29.80 9.02 -9.37
CA THR A 67 -28.85 9.94 -8.77
C THR A 67 -28.46 10.89 -9.91
N GLY A 68 -28.52 12.20 -9.70
CA GLY A 68 -28.19 13.21 -10.73
C GLY A 68 -26.73 13.20 -11.20
N ILE A 69 -26.01 12.06 -11.00
CA ILE A 69 -24.59 11.86 -11.36
C ILE A 69 -24.36 11.18 -12.73
N GLY A 70 -25.45 10.79 -13.43
CA GLY A 70 -25.35 10.13 -14.74
C GLY A 70 -25.06 8.63 -14.67
N THR A 71 -24.82 8.03 -15.86
CA THR A 71 -24.45 6.60 -15.97
C THR A 71 -22.97 6.44 -15.67
N LEU A 72 -22.65 5.56 -14.72
CA LEU A 72 -21.27 5.24 -14.34
C LEU A 72 -20.77 4.01 -15.12
N PRO A 73 -19.52 4.01 -15.61
CA PRO A 73 -18.95 2.87 -16.32
C PRO A 73 -18.62 1.73 -15.34
N GLU A 74 -18.74 0.52 -15.85
CA GLU A 74 -18.19 -0.68 -15.23
C GLU A 74 -17.07 -1.21 -16.14
N TRP A 75 -15.99 -1.73 -15.55
CA TRP A 75 -14.89 -2.29 -16.32
C TRP A 75 -15.26 -3.58 -17.06
N ASN A 76 -14.57 -3.85 -18.17
CA ASN A 76 -14.64 -5.11 -18.89
C ASN A 76 -13.30 -5.85 -18.71
N LEU A 77 -13.28 -6.92 -17.93
CA LEU A 77 -12.08 -7.73 -17.71
C LEU A 77 -11.85 -8.77 -18.82
N GLY A 78 -12.67 -8.78 -19.86
CA GLY A 78 -12.59 -9.72 -20.98
C GLY A 78 -11.28 -9.65 -21.77
N ASP A 79 -10.55 -8.55 -21.67
CA ASP A 79 -9.20 -8.41 -22.26
C ASP A 79 -8.14 -9.25 -21.53
N LEU A 80 -8.41 -9.64 -20.29
CA LEU A 80 -7.60 -10.62 -19.55
C LEU A 80 -8.11 -12.03 -19.80
N TYR A 81 -9.33 -12.32 -19.36
CA TYR A 81 -10.04 -13.60 -19.58
C TYR A 81 -11.54 -13.36 -19.68
N SER A 82 -12.23 -14.17 -20.51
CA SER A 82 -13.65 -14.00 -20.79
C SER A 82 -14.61 -14.35 -19.64
N GLY A 83 -14.11 -15.00 -18.58
CA GLY A 83 -14.86 -15.38 -17.38
C GLY A 83 -14.00 -16.24 -16.45
N ILE A 84 -14.46 -16.44 -15.19
CA ILE A 84 -13.73 -17.28 -14.21
C ILE A 84 -13.65 -18.76 -14.62
N ASP A 85 -14.49 -19.21 -15.55
CA ASP A 85 -14.53 -20.55 -16.09
C ASP A 85 -13.89 -20.62 -17.50
N ALA A 86 -13.16 -19.57 -17.94
CA ALA A 86 -12.52 -19.52 -19.24
C ALA A 86 -11.47 -20.64 -19.38
N PRO A 87 -11.51 -21.45 -20.45
CA PRO A 87 -10.59 -22.57 -20.64
C PRO A 87 -9.12 -22.11 -20.74
N GLU A 88 -8.90 -20.88 -21.17
CA GLU A 88 -7.57 -20.24 -21.25
C GLU A 88 -6.91 -20.15 -19.86
N ILE A 89 -7.67 -19.95 -18.78
CA ILE A 89 -7.15 -19.90 -17.42
C ILE A 89 -6.52 -21.24 -17.03
N ALA A 90 -7.22 -22.35 -17.31
CA ALA A 90 -6.71 -23.69 -17.01
C ALA A 90 -5.45 -24.01 -17.83
N HIS A 91 -5.41 -23.57 -19.09
CA HIS A 91 -4.24 -23.72 -19.97
C HIS A 91 -3.05 -22.91 -19.42
N ASP A 92 -3.26 -21.65 -19.09
CA ASP A 92 -2.21 -20.75 -18.62
C ASP A 92 -1.66 -21.15 -17.24
N LEU A 93 -2.52 -21.65 -16.35
CA LEU A 93 -2.09 -22.24 -15.07
C LEU A 93 -1.21 -23.49 -15.28
N ALA A 94 -1.61 -24.40 -16.17
CA ALA A 94 -0.83 -25.59 -16.47
C ALA A 94 0.51 -25.23 -17.13
N LYS A 95 0.52 -24.24 -18.02
CA LYS A 95 1.73 -23.70 -18.63
C LYS A 95 2.67 -23.08 -17.58
N MET A 96 2.14 -22.27 -16.68
CA MET A 96 2.90 -21.64 -15.59
C MET A 96 3.55 -22.68 -14.68
N ASP A 97 2.78 -23.68 -14.22
CA ASP A 97 3.30 -24.75 -13.37
C ASP A 97 4.46 -25.51 -14.07
N ALA A 98 4.27 -25.86 -15.34
CA ALA A 98 5.29 -26.56 -16.13
C ALA A 98 6.55 -25.70 -16.35
N GLU A 99 6.37 -24.42 -16.67
CA GLU A 99 7.50 -23.48 -16.89
C GLU A 99 8.27 -23.20 -15.61
N CYS A 100 7.61 -23.05 -14.45
CA CYS A 100 8.30 -22.86 -13.17
C CYS A 100 9.17 -24.08 -12.80
N VAL A 101 8.65 -25.29 -12.94
CA VAL A 101 9.40 -26.55 -12.69
C VAL A 101 10.57 -26.70 -13.67
N ALA A 102 10.33 -26.43 -14.96
CA ALA A 102 11.36 -26.50 -15.98
C ALA A 102 12.45 -25.44 -15.74
N PHE A 103 12.06 -24.22 -15.33
CA PHE A 103 13.00 -23.16 -14.98
C PHE A 103 13.91 -23.57 -13.81
N GLU A 104 13.34 -24.13 -12.74
CA GLU A 104 14.11 -24.65 -11.62
C GLU A 104 15.10 -25.75 -12.08
N THR A 105 14.64 -26.71 -12.88
CA THR A 105 15.45 -27.81 -13.41
C THR A 105 16.60 -27.30 -14.26
N ASP A 106 16.36 -26.29 -15.09
CA ASP A 106 17.34 -25.78 -16.06
C ASP A 106 18.42 -24.90 -15.42
N TYR A 107 18.06 -24.14 -14.36
CA TYR A 107 18.90 -23.06 -13.85
C TYR A 107 19.40 -23.23 -12.41
N LYS A 108 18.66 -23.91 -11.52
CA LYS A 108 19.01 -24.01 -10.10
C LYS A 108 20.37 -24.68 -9.88
N GLY A 109 21.19 -24.03 -9.07
CA GLY A 109 22.55 -24.49 -8.74
C GLY A 109 23.56 -24.29 -9.86
N LYS A 110 23.19 -23.64 -10.98
CA LYS A 110 24.04 -23.51 -12.16
C LYS A 110 24.46 -22.07 -12.48
N LEU A 111 23.83 -21.06 -11.84
CA LEU A 111 24.03 -19.66 -12.22
C LEU A 111 25.51 -19.24 -12.14
N ALA A 112 26.15 -19.46 -11.00
CA ALA A 112 27.52 -19.01 -10.78
C ALA A 112 28.50 -19.60 -11.79
N GLU A 113 28.41 -20.91 -12.08
CA GLU A 113 29.29 -21.61 -13.04
C GLU A 113 29.06 -21.09 -14.45
N HIS A 114 27.81 -21.02 -14.91
CA HIS A 114 27.52 -20.65 -16.30
C HIS A 114 27.79 -19.16 -16.58
N VAL A 115 27.47 -18.25 -15.62
CA VAL A 115 27.73 -16.83 -15.80
C VAL A 115 29.22 -16.50 -15.84
N ALA A 116 30.07 -17.32 -15.22
CA ALA A 116 31.54 -17.17 -15.29
C ALA A 116 32.14 -17.50 -16.65
N ARG A 117 31.44 -18.23 -17.54
CA ARG A 117 31.89 -18.61 -18.88
C ARG A 117 31.94 -17.42 -19.83
N GLU A 118 32.55 -17.59 -20.99
CA GLU A 118 32.65 -16.56 -22.02
C GLU A 118 31.29 -16.15 -22.57
N ASP A 119 30.36 -17.10 -22.75
CA ASP A 119 28.98 -16.88 -23.19
C ASP A 119 28.00 -16.61 -22.03
N GLY A 120 28.50 -16.41 -20.82
CA GLY A 120 27.72 -16.30 -19.58
C GLY A 120 26.69 -15.18 -19.60
N GLY A 121 26.99 -14.04 -20.24
CA GLY A 121 26.05 -12.92 -20.40
C GLY A 121 24.82 -13.28 -21.24
N GLU A 122 25.03 -13.96 -22.39
CA GLU A 122 23.92 -14.42 -23.23
C GLU A 122 23.10 -15.52 -22.56
N TRP A 123 23.76 -16.43 -21.84
CA TRP A 123 23.10 -17.49 -21.11
C TRP A 123 22.18 -16.93 -20.00
N LEU A 124 22.71 -16.00 -19.21
CA LEU A 124 21.92 -15.35 -18.16
C LEU A 124 20.80 -14.49 -18.74
N ALA A 125 21.03 -13.78 -19.85
CA ALA A 125 19.99 -13.01 -20.52
C ALA A 125 18.80 -13.89 -20.97
N ARG A 126 19.06 -15.12 -21.43
CA ARG A 126 17.99 -16.09 -21.74
C ARG A 126 17.22 -16.50 -20.49
N ALA A 127 17.93 -16.72 -19.37
CA ALA A 127 17.30 -17.05 -18.09
C ALA A 127 16.40 -15.90 -17.59
N VAL A 128 16.91 -14.66 -17.61
CA VAL A 128 16.14 -13.47 -17.17
C VAL A 128 14.91 -13.25 -18.05
N ARG A 129 15.02 -13.35 -19.37
CA ARG A 129 13.86 -13.25 -20.27
C ARG A 129 12.79 -14.31 -19.99
N ARG A 130 13.23 -15.55 -19.71
CA ARG A 130 12.27 -16.62 -19.37
C ARG A 130 11.61 -16.38 -18.03
N TYR A 131 12.37 -15.91 -17.03
CA TYR A 131 11.86 -15.50 -15.73
C TYR A 131 10.82 -14.37 -15.87
N GLU A 132 11.12 -13.35 -16.67
CA GLU A 132 10.21 -12.25 -16.99
C GLU A 132 8.90 -12.72 -17.66
N ALA A 133 9.00 -13.66 -18.60
CA ALA A 133 7.83 -14.21 -19.27
C ALA A 133 6.92 -15.02 -18.32
N ILE A 134 7.52 -15.71 -17.35
CA ILE A 134 6.76 -16.43 -16.29
C ILE A 134 6.09 -15.41 -15.37
N ASP A 135 6.80 -14.34 -15.00
CA ASP A 135 6.27 -13.27 -14.14
C ASP A 135 5.08 -12.55 -14.82
N ASP A 136 5.19 -12.24 -16.11
CA ASP A 136 4.10 -11.65 -16.90
C ASP A 136 2.86 -12.54 -16.94
N LEU A 137 3.03 -13.86 -17.14
CA LEU A 137 1.93 -14.83 -17.15
C LEU A 137 1.27 -14.95 -15.77
N ALA A 138 2.08 -15.06 -14.71
CA ALA A 138 1.59 -15.09 -13.33
C ALA A 138 0.86 -13.78 -12.96
N GLY A 139 1.42 -12.64 -13.39
CA GLY A 139 0.81 -11.32 -13.24
C GLY A 139 -0.56 -11.23 -13.89
N ARG A 140 -0.72 -11.76 -15.12
CA ARG A 140 -2.00 -11.80 -15.84
C ARG A 140 -3.08 -12.61 -15.09
N LEU A 141 -2.73 -13.82 -14.66
CA LEU A 141 -3.62 -14.71 -13.88
C LEU A 141 -4.03 -14.09 -12.55
N GLY A 142 -3.05 -13.61 -11.78
CA GLY A 142 -3.27 -13.01 -10.47
C GLY A 142 -4.08 -11.71 -10.54
N SER A 143 -3.80 -10.87 -11.53
CA SER A 143 -4.52 -9.62 -11.76
C SER A 143 -5.98 -9.87 -12.10
N TYR A 144 -6.28 -10.81 -13.00
CA TYR A 144 -7.66 -11.15 -13.31
C TYR A 144 -8.44 -11.62 -12.09
N ALA A 145 -7.85 -12.54 -11.33
CA ALA A 145 -8.48 -13.07 -10.11
C ALA A 145 -8.69 -11.97 -9.05
N GLY A 146 -7.69 -11.11 -8.85
CA GLY A 146 -7.75 -9.99 -7.91
C GLY A 146 -8.78 -8.93 -8.32
N LEU A 147 -8.82 -8.53 -9.58
CA LEU A 147 -9.79 -7.55 -10.10
C LEU A 147 -11.22 -8.09 -10.07
N ALA A 148 -11.45 -9.35 -10.45
CA ALA A 148 -12.77 -9.99 -10.34
C ALA A 148 -13.25 -9.98 -8.88
N HIS A 149 -12.38 -10.36 -7.93
CA HIS A 149 -12.68 -10.36 -6.51
C HIS A 149 -12.91 -8.94 -5.95
N ALA A 150 -12.12 -7.96 -6.36
CA ALA A 150 -12.32 -6.56 -5.98
C ALA A 150 -13.65 -6.00 -6.50
N GLY A 151 -14.11 -6.46 -7.65
CA GLY A 151 -15.41 -6.13 -8.23
C GLY A 151 -16.60 -6.70 -7.47
N ASP A 152 -16.49 -7.91 -6.91
CA ASP A 152 -17.53 -8.58 -6.12
C ASP A 152 -16.93 -9.62 -5.14
N SER A 153 -16.54 -9.17 -3.97
CA SER A 153 -15.91 -10.00 -2.93
C SER A 153 -16.89 -10.87 -2.14
N VAL A 154 -18.20 -10.70 -2.33
CA VAL A 154 -19.25 -11.48 -1.64
C VAL A 154 -19.80 -12.62 -2.49
N ASP A 155 -19.49 -12.66 -3.79
CA ASP A 155 -19.83 -13.80 -4.63
C ASP A 155 -18.94 -15.01 -4.25
N PRO A 156 -19.55 -16.15 -3.80
CA PRO A 156 -18.78 -17.31 -3.34
C PRO A 156 -17.95 -17.97 -4.45
N ALA A 157 -18.39 -17.90 -5.72
CA ALA A 157 -17.66 -18.50 -6.85
C ALA A 157 -16.41 -17.66 -7.17
N ILE A 158 -16.54 -16.32 -7.17
CA ILE A 158 -15.43 -15.40 -7.38
C ILE A 158 -14.42 -15.50 -6.23
N SER A 159 -14.89 -15.54 -4.97
CA SER A 159 -14.02 -15.65 -3.80
C SER A 159 -13.25 -16.98 -3.79
N LYS A 160 -13.93 -18.09 -4.15
CA LYS A 160 -13.27 -19.38 -4.29
C LYS A 160 -12.23 -19.36 -5.42
N PHE A 161 -12.60 -18.84 -6.58
CA PHE A 161 -11.70 -18.70 -7.73
C PHE A 161 -10.43 -17.91 -7.36
N TYR A 162 -10.58 -16.75 -6.70
CA TYR A 162 -9.46 -15.96 -6.22
C TYR A 162 -8.55 -16.74 -5.27
N GLY A 163 -9.12 -17.49 -4.33
CA GLY A 163 -8.36 -18.35 -3.42
C GLY A 163 -7.59 -19.44 -4.17
N ASP A 164 -8.27 -20.17 -5.07
CA ASP A 164 -7.65 -21.26 -5.85
C ASP A 164 -6.48 -20.75 -6.72
N ILE A 165 -6.66 -19.61 -7.40
CA ILE A 165 -5.58 -18.99 -8.20
C ILE A 165 -4.40 -18.57 -7.30
N SER A 166 -4.69 -17.92 -6.18
CA SER A 166 -3.64 -17.44 -5.25
C SER A 166 -2.80 -18.61 -4.71
N GLU A 167 -3.44 -19.73 -4.34
CA GLU A 167 -2.74 -20.93 -3.87
C GLU A 167 -1.83 -21.53 -4.97
N ARG A 168 -2.34 -21.64 -6.21
CA ARG A 168 -1.57 -22.19 -7.33
C ARG A 168 -0.39 -21.29 -7.71
N LEU A 169 -0.60 -19.97 -7.79
CA LEU A 169 0.49 -19.02 -8.06
C LEU A 169 1.57 -19.09 -6.99
N THR A 170 1.17 -19.19 -5.71
CA THR A 170 2.12 -19.33 -4.59
C THR A 170 2.93 -20.62 -4.71
N ALA A 171 2.27 -21.75 -4.99
CA ALA A 171 2.94 -23.04 -5.15
C ALA A 171 3.95 -23.02 -6.31
N ALA A 172 3.54 -22.50 -7.47
CA ALA A 172 4.38 -22.41 -8.66
C ALA A 172 5.58 -21.48 -8.45
N SER A 173 5.36 -20.30 -7.85
CA SER A 173 6.43 -19.32 -7.60
C SER A 173 7.52 -19.81 -6.63
N THR A 174 7.22 -20.83 -5.81
CA THR A 174 8.22 -21.47 -4.94
C THR A 174 9.40 -22.04 -5.72
N HIS A 175 9.16 -22.53 -6.94
CA HIS A 175 10.19 -23.01 -7.85
C HIS A 175 11.11 -21.91 -8.39
N LEU A 176 10.72 -20.63 -8.25
CA LEU A 176 11.47 -19.49 -8.77
C LEU A 176 12.35 -18.81 -7.70
N LEU A 177 12.13 -19.08 -6.41
CA LEU A 177 12.80 -18.40 -5.29
C LEU A 177 14.33 -18.48 -5.32
N PHE A 178 14.88 -19.58 -5.88
CA PHE A 178 16.33 -19.74 -5.98
C PHE A 178 16.99 -18.69 -6.88
N PHE A 179 16.27 -18.20 -7.91
CA PHE A 179 16.88 -17.41 -8.97
C PHE A 179 17.41 -16.06 -8.50
N PRO A 180 16.62 -15.19 -7.84
CA PRO A 180 17.15 -13.95 -7.26
C PRO A 180 18.22 -14.22 -6.17
N LEU A 181 18.07 -15.28 -5.38
CA LEU A 181 19.04 -15.62 -4.33
C LEU A 181 20.39 -16.03 -4.90
N GLU A 182 20.43 -16.93 -5.90
CA GLU A 182 21.67 -17.34 -6.56
C GLU A 182 22.29 -16.19 -7.37
N LEU A 183 21.46 -15.38 -8.05
CA LEU A 183 21.91 -14.20 -8.79
C LEU A 183 22.66 -13.20 -7.87
N ASN A 184 22.17 -13.02 -6.65
CA ASN A 184 22.83 -12.17 -5.65
C ASN A 184 24.18 -12.72 -5.17
N ARG A 185 24.40 -14.05 -5.23
CA ARG A 185 25.66 -14.68 -4.80
C ARG A 185 26.77 -14.65 -5.84
N ILE A 186 26.45 -14.38 -7.10
CA ILE A 186 27.47 -14.24 -8.15
C ILE A 186 28.43 -13.11 -7.76
N ASP A 187 29.74 -13.36 -8.00
CA ASP A 187 30.78 -12.35 -7.77
C ASP A 187 30.48 -11.05 -8.55
N ASP A 188 30.80 -9.90 -7.96
CA ASP A 188 30.45 -8.60 -8.56
C ASP A 188 31.21 -8.33 -9.86
N ALA A 189 32.48 -8.79 -9.99
CA ALA A 189 33.24 -8.64 -11.22
C ALA A 189 32.71 -9.57 -12.33
N VAL A 190 32.26 -10.76 -11.95
CA VAL A 190 31.68 -11.74 -12.90
C VAL A 190 30.35 -11.20 -13.47
N ILE A 191 29.46 -10.72 -12.63
CA ILE A 191 28.17 -10.20 -13.11
C ILE A 191 28.34 -8.88 -13.89
N ALA A 192 29.27 -8.01 -13.48
CA ALA A 192 29.57 -6.77 -14.21
C ALA A 192 30.05 -7.07 -15.64
N ARG A 193 30.96 -8.02 -15.81
CA ARG A 193 31.41 -8.48 -17.13
C ARG A 193 30.26 -9.08 -17.94
N ALA A 194 29.42 -9.93 -17.33
CA ALA A 194 28.28 -10.52 -18.01
C ALA A 194 27.29 -9.45 -18.53
N MET A 195 27.09 -8.38 -17.77
CA MET A 195 26.24 -7.24 -18.15
C MET A 195 26.82 -6.34 -19.26
N GLU A 196 28.07 -6.57 -19.72
CA GLU A 196 28.60 -5.93 -20.93
C GLU A 196 27.95 -6.48 -22.20
N THR A 197 27.41 -7.71 -22.15
CA THR A 197 26.62 -8.28 -23.23
C THR A 197 25.33 -7.48 -23.43
N PRO A 198 25.02 -6.97 -24.65
CA PRO A 198 23.86 -6.10 -24.86
C PRO A 198 22.54 -6.70 -24.38
N ALA A 199 22.33 -8.00 -24.56
CA ALA A 199 21.11 -8.70 -24.17
C ALA A 199 20.89 -8.72 -22.65
N LEU A 200 21.95 -8.88 -21.84
CA LEU A 200 21.88 -8.81 -20.39
C LEU A 200 21.96 -7.36 -19.89
N GLY A 201 22.72 -6.51 -20.58
CA GLY A 201 22.82 -5.08 -20.29
C GLY A 201 21.47 -4.37 -20.30
N HIS A 202 20.51 -4.85 -21.08
CA HIS A 202 19.11 -4.40 -21.03
C HIS A 202 18.51 -4.52 -19.61
N TYR A 203 18.81 -5.61 -18.90
CA TYR A 203 18.30 -5.89 -17.55
C TYR A 203 19.19 -5.35 -16.42
N ARG A 204 20.25 -4.59 -16.77
CA ARG A 204 21.17 -4.01 -15.78
C ARG A 204 20.44 -3.30 -14.63
N PRO A 205 19.45 -2.41 -14.88
CA PRO A 205 18.78 -1.71 -13.78
C PRO A 205 18.10 -2.66 -12.79
N TRP A 206 17.44 -3.71 -13.29
CA TRP A 206 16.80 -4.73 -12.45
C TRP A 206 17.82 -5.55 -11.66
N ILE A 207 18.91 -5.98 -12.29
CA ILE A 207 19.97 -6.77 -11.63
C ILE A 207 20.66 -5.93 -10.55
N GLU A 208 21.02 -4.68 -10.85
CA GLU A 208 21.65 -3.77 -9.89
C GLU A 208 20.72 -3.46 -8.71
N ASP A 209 19.43 -3.30 -8.98
CA ASP A 209 18.44 -3.07 -7.93
C ASP A 209 18.27 -4.30 -7.02
N LEU A 210 18.14 -5.48 -7.59
CA LEU A 210 18.09 -6.75 -6.87
C LEU A 210 19.33 -6.94 -5.98
N ARG A 211 20.52 -6.59 -6.46
CA ARG A 211 21.79 -6.76 -5.74
C ARG A 211 21.99 -5.80 -4.56
N LYS A 212 21.16 -4.76 -4.43
CA LYS A 212 21.14 -3.92 -3.21
C LYS A 212 20.80 -4.72 -1.95
N ASP A 213 20.07 -5.81 -2.10
CA ASP A 213 19.71 -6.69 -1.00
C ASP A 213 20.86 -7.65 -0.57
N LYS A 214 21.89 -7.83 -1.44
CA LYS A 214 23.01 -8.77 -1.23
C LYS A 214 23.70 -8.62 0.14
N PRO A 215 24.03 -7.41 0.65
CA PRO A 215 24.69 -7.27 1.94
C PRO A 215 23.86 -7.73 3.15
N TYR A 216 22.55 -7.86 2.98
CA TYR A 216 21.58 -8.18 4.02
C TYR A 216 21.00 -9.60 3.90
N GLN A 217 21.43 -10.34 2.86
CA GLN A 217 20.99 -11.72 2.63
C GLN A 217 21.70 -12.67 3.61
N LEU A 218 20.91 -13.54 4.25
CA LEU A 218 21.42 -14.55 5.17
C LEU A 218 21.75 -15.86 4.42
N GLU A 219 22.29 -16.83 5.14
CA GLU A 219 22.45 -18.19 4.62
C GLU A 219 21.09 -18.83 4.33
N ASP A 220 21.00 -19.70 3.31
CA ASP A 220 19.74 -20.30 2.84
C ASP A 220 18.93 -20.95 3.95
N ARG A 221 19.56 -21.71 4.83
CA ARG A 221 18.88 -22.36 5.95
C ARG A 221 18.29 -21.36 6.94
N VAL A 222 18.96 -20.22 7.10
CA VAL A 222 18.49 -19.15 7.99
C VAL A 222 17.34 -18.38 7.32
N GLU A 223 17.46 -18.05 6.03
CA GLU A 223 16.37 -17.44 5.26
C GLU A 223 15.12 -18.33 5.27
N GLN A 224 15.28 -19.63 5.02
CA GLN A 224 14.18 -20.58 5.09
C GLN A 224 13.56 -20.63 6.48
N LEU A 225 14.38 -20.65 7.54
CA LEU A 225 13.88 -20.64 8.92
C LEU A 225 13.10 -19.36 9.22
N PHE A 226 13.60 -18.19 8.83
CA PHE A 226 12.88 -16.93 9.02
C PHE A 226 11.55 -16.92 8.26
N HIS A 227 11.55 -17.43 7.02
CA HIS A 227 10.34 -17.55 6.20
C HIS A 227 9.28 -18.46 6.85
N GLU A 228 9.66 -19.67 7.24
CA GLU A 228 8.76 -20.62 7.90
C GLU A 228 8.25 -20.08 9.25
N LYS A 229 9.13 -19.49 10.06
CA LYS A 229 8.79 -18.90 11.35
C LYS A 229 7.89 -17.66 11.23
N SER A 230 7.88 -16.96 10.11
CA SER A 230 7.01 -15.82 9.90
C SER A 230 5.53 -16.18 10.06
N GLN A 231 5.13 -17.40 9.73
CA GLN A 231 3.76 -17.88 9.86
C GLN A 231 3.26 -17.89 11.32
N THR A 232 4.15 -18.20 12.28
CA THR A 232 3.85 -18.22 13.72
C THR A 232 4.38 -16.98 14.45
N GLY A 233 5.13 -16.13 13.76
CA GLY A 233 5.65 -14.84 14.19
C GLY A 233 4.85 -13.68 13.60
N TYR A 234 5.47 -12.91 12.73
CA TYR A 234 4.92 -11.70 12.12
C TYR A 234 3.49 -11.89 11.59
N SER A 235 3.24 -12.90 10.76
CA SER A 235 1.92 -13.13 10.15
C SER A 235 0.83 -13.46 11.18
N ALA A 236 1.16 -14.20 12.24
CA ALA A 236 0.20 -14.52 13.29
C ALA A 236 -0.20 -13.29 14.10
N TRP A 237 0.76 -12.39 14.39
CA TRP A 237 0.50 -11.16 15.14
C TRP A 237 -0.28 -10.14 14.30
N ASN A 238 0.00 -10.04 13.01
CA ASN A 238 -0.81 -9.23 12.08
C ASN A 238 -2.25 -9.72 12.06
N ARG A 239 -2.46 -11.03 11.90
CA ARG A 239 -3.80 -11.62 11.94
C ARG A 239 -4.52 -11.38 13.28
N LEU A 240 -3.80 -11.45 14.40
CA LEU A 240 -4.37 -11.13 15.71
C LEU A 240 -4.83 -9.68 15.78
N PHE A 241 -4.03 -8.76 15.26
CA PHE A 241 -4.41 -7.34 15.16
C PHE A 241 -5.69 -7.17 14.35
N ASP A 242 -5.74 -7.73 13.13
CA ASP A 242 -6.88 -7.60 12.22
C ASP A 242 -8.16 -8.15 12.83
N GLN A 243 -8.09 -9.36 13.41
CA GLN A 243 -9.24 -9.97 14.07
C GLN A 243 -9.68 -9.19 15.31
N THR A 244 -8.74 -8.63 16.06
CA THR A 244 -9.06 -7.80 17.22
C THR A 244 -9.78 -6.54 16.80
N ILE A 245 -9.23 -5.76 15.85
CA ILE A 245 -9.85 -4.52 15.32
C ILE A 245 -11.23 -4.82 14.72
N ALA A 246 -11.35 -5.85 13.90
CA ALA A 246 -12.63 -6.23 13.29
C ALA A 246 -13.69 -6.64 14.32
N GLY A 247 -13.25 -7.25 15.42
CA GLY A 247 -14.09 -7.67 16.53
C GLY A 247 -14.56 -6.53 17.45
N LEU A 248 -13.84 -5.39 17.47
CA LEU A 248 -14.20 -4.27 18.36
C LEU A 248 -15.56 -3.68 18.01
N ARG A 249 -16.27 -3.26 19.07
CA ARG A 249 -17.54 -2.55 18.97
C ARG A 249 -17.46 -1.26 19.78
N PHE A 250 -18.02 -0.21 19.21
CA PHE A 250 -17.95 1.16 19.71
C PHE A 250 -19.36 1.69 19.98
N GLN A 251 -19.64 2.08 21.22
CA GLN A 251 -20.94 2.57 21.61
C GLN A 251 -21.04 4.09 21.35
N VAL A 252 -21.65 4.49 20.25
CA VAL A 252 -21.87 5.89 19.89
C VAL A 252 -23.34 6.25 20.10
N GLY A 253 -23.66 6.90 21.20
CA GLY A 253 -25.03 7.12 21.64
C GLY A 253 -25.76 5.78 21.86
N ALA A 254 -26.89 5.56 21.20
CA ALA A 254 -27.66 4.33 21.26
C ALA A 254 -27.19 3.25 20.25
N LYS A 255 -26.16 3.54 19.42
CA LYS A 255 -25.69 2.64 18.36
C LYS A 255 -24.41 1.95 18.77
N GLU A 256 -24.34 0.65 18.52
CA GLU A 256 -23.11 -0.15 18.57
C GLU A 256 -22.57 -0.30 17.14
N LEU A 257 -21.35 0.14 16.90
CA LEU A 257 -20.76 0.26 15.57
C LEU A 257 -19.40 -0.45 15.49
N ALA A 258 -19.02 -0.88 14.29
CA ALA A 258 -17.65 -1.26 13.98
C ALA A 258 -16.75 -0.01 13.88
N ILE A 259 -15.43 -0.23 13.68
CA ILE A 259 -14.45 0.86 13.68
C ILE A 259 -14.70 1.89 12.56
N GLU A 260 -14.87 1.45 11.32
CA GLU A 260 -15.01 2.37 10.17
C GLU A 260 -16.23 3.29 10.27
N PRO A 261 -17.46 2.79 10.55
CA PRO A 261 -18.59 3.67 10.81
C PRO A 261 -18.37 4.64 11.96
N THR A 262 -17.58 4.24 12.99
CA THR A 262 -17.28 5.12 14.13
C THR A 262 -16.30 6.22 13.74
N LEU A 263 -15.24 5.91 12.98
CA LEU A 263 -14.30 6.88 12.44
C LEU A 263 -14.98 7.88 11.50
N ASN A 264 -15.96 7.44 10.70
CA ASN A 264 -16.74 8.31 9.82
C ASN A 264 -17.50 9.38 10.59
N PHE A 265 -17.94 9.12 11.82
CA PHE A 265 -18.57 10.16 12.66
C PHE A 265 -17.60 11.28 13.06
N LEU A 266 -16.28 11.07 13.02
CA LEU A 266 -15.30 12.16 13.23
C LEU A 266 -15.33 13.21 12.10
N GLN A 267 -16.00 12.90 10.99
CA GLN A 267 -16.21 13.79 9.86
C GLN A 267 -17.69 14.27 9.76
N ASP A 268 -18.54 14.00 10.76
CA ASP A 268 -19.92 14.50 10.77
C ASP A 268 -19.94 16.03 10.98
N ARG A 269 -20.90 16.72 10.40
CA ARG A 269 -21.10 18.17 10.62
C ARG A 269 -21.46 18.50 12.07
N ASP A 270 -22.14 17.60 12.75
CA ASP A 270 -22.54 17.75 14.15
C ASP A 270 -21.37 17.48 15.11
N GLY A 271 -20.92 18.51 15.81
CA GLY A 271 -19.83 18.42 16.78
C GLY A 271 -20.13 17.47 17.96
N ALA A 272 -21.39 17.31 18.34
CA ALA A 272 -21.75 16.37 19.41
C ALA A 272 -21.54 14.92 18.97
N LYS A 273 -21.84 14.60 17.71
CA LYS A 273 -21.58 13.27 17.15
C LYS A 273 -20.08 12.99 17.03
N ARG A 274 -19.27 13.98 16.58
CA ARG A 274 -17.80 13.83 16.52
C ARG A 274 -17.23 13.54 17.90
N LYS A 275 -17.66 14.31 18.91
CA LYS A 275 -17.26 14.10 20.31
C LYS A 275 -17.65 12.70 20.80
N ALA A 276 -18.90 12.30 20.61
CA ALA A 276 -19.38 10.98 21.05
C ALA A 276 -18.60 9.82 20.39
N ALA A 277 -18.26 9.96 19.11
CA ALA A 277 -17.42 8.98 18.41
C ALA A 277 -16.01 8.91 18.99
N ALA A 278 -15.37 10.06 19.24
CA ALA A 278 -14.04 10.11 19.83
C ALA A 278 -14.01 9.49 21.24
N GLU A 279 -15.00 9.78 22.07
CA GLU A 279 -15.14 9.18 23.41
C GLU A 279 -15.38 7.66 23.35
N ALA A 280 -16.18 7.19 22.39
CA ALA A 280 -16.40 5.76 22.17
C ALA A 280 -15.12 5.05 21.73
N LEU A 281 -14.34 5.65 20.80
CA LEU A 281 -13.03 5.14 20.39
C LEU A 281 -12.09 5.07 21.59
N ALA A 282 -11.94 6.16 22.33
CA ALA A 282 -11.07 6.24 23.51
C ALA A 282 -11.39 5.15 24.55
N LYS A 283 -12.68 4.97 24.88
CA LYS A 283 -13.16 3.99 25.84
C LYS A 283 -12.84 2.56 25.38
N THR A 284 -13.17 2.23 24.14
CA THR A 284 -12.97 0.87 23.63
C THR A 284 -11.48 0.54 23.49
N PHE A 285 -10.65 1.48 22.98
CA PHE A 285 -9.21 1.27 22.91
C PHE A 285 -8.58 1.11 24.30
N LYS A 286 -8.96 1.92 25.28
CA LYS A 286 -8.48 1.79 26.66
C LYS A 286 -8.79 0.41 27.25
N ALA A 287 -9.96 -0.14 26.98
CA ALA A 287 -10.32 -1.49 27.44
C ALA A 287 -9.46 -2.60 26.81
N ASN A 288 -8.86 -2.36 25.66
CA ASN A 288 -8.05 -3.33 24.90
C ASN A 288 -6.54 -2.98 24.87
N GLU A 289 -6.10 -1.96 25.62
CA GLU A 289 -4.74 -1.42 25.53
C GLU A 289 -3.64 -2.49 25.74
N ARG A 290 -3.87 -3.46 26.64
CA ARG A 290 -2.90 -4.52 26.89
C ARG A 290 -2.64 -5.39 25.66
N THR A 291 -3.70 -5.73 24.92
CA THR A 291 -3.60 -6.53 23.70
C THR A 291 -2.81 -5.79 22.64
N PHE A 292 -3.15 -4.51 22.38
CA PHE A 292 -2.45 -3.72 21.38
C PHE A 292 -0.99 -3.41 21.77
N ALA A 293 -0.73 -3.15 23.06
CA ALA A 293 0.64 -2.96 23.54
C ALA A 293 1.47 -4.24 23.34
N LEU A 294 0.91 -5.42 23.64
CA LEU A 294 1.59 -6.69 23.42
C LEU A 294 1.88 -6.93 21.93
N ILE A 295 0.91 -6.71 21.06
CA ILE A 295 1.10 -6.84 19.59
C ILE A 295 2.23 -5.93 19.12
N THR A 296 2.18 -4.64 19.46
CA THR A 296 3.19 -3.64 19.07
C THR A 296 4.58 -3.98 19.60
N ASN A 297 4.69 -4.34 20.87
CA ASN A 297 5.97 -4.74 21.48
C ASN A 297 6.55 -5.99 20.82
N THR A 298 5.70 -6.97 20.49
CA THR A 298 6.14 -8.23 19.87
C THR A 298 6.64 -7.99 18.47
N LEU A 299 5.88 -7.26 17.65
CA LEU A 299 6.26 -6.97 16.26
C LEU A 299 7.50 -6.08 16.18
N ALA A 300 7.61 -5.07 17.05
CA ALA A 300 8.81 -4.24 17.12
C ALA A 300 10.04 -5.05 17.54
N LYS A 301 9.88 -6.06 18.42
CA LYS A 301 10.98 -6.96 18.81
C LYS A 301 11.31 -7.98 17.74
N ASP A 302 10.33 -8.52 17.04
CA ASP A 302 10.51 -9.43 15.91
C ASP A 302 11.33 -8.73 14.80
N LYS A 303 10.97 -7.48 14.47
CA LYS A 303 11.73 -6.66 13.54
C LYS A 303 13.16 -6.38 14.03
N ASP A 304 13.37 -6.02 15.29
CA ASP A 304 14.71 -5.82 15.87
C ASP A 304 15.58 -7.08 15.75
N ILE A 305 15.01 -8.25 15.95
CA ILE A 305 15.74 -9.53 15.79
C ILE A 305 16.13 -9.70 14.31
N SER A 306 15.18 -9.56 13.38
CA SER A 306 15.45 -9.68 11.95
C SER A 306 16.50 -8.67 11.48
N ASP A 307 16.37 -7.40 11.88
CA ASP A 307 17.31 -6.34 11.50
C ASP A 307 18.74 -6.62 11.99
N ARG A 308 18.88 -7.10 13.23
CA ARG A 308 20.20 -7.47 13.79
C ARG A 308 20.85 -8.65 13.05
N TRP A 309 20.07 -9.68 12.72
CA TRP A 309 20.58 -10.82 11.95
C TRP A 309 21.04 -10.39 10.57
N ARG A 310 20.34 -9.47 9.93
CA ARG A 310 20.67 -8.94 8.61
C ARG A 310 21.74 -7.86 8.61
N GLY A 311 22.11 -7.33 9.77
CA GLY A 311 23.14 -6.29 9.91
C GLY A 311 22.66 -4.86 9.68
N PHE A 312 21.36 -4.61 9.68
CA PHE A 312 20.83 -3.25 9.62
C PHE A 312 21.20 -2.43 10.87
N GLN A 313 21.60 -1.18 10.67
CA GLN A 313 22.10 -0.31 11.74
C GLN A 313 20.99 0.52 12.38
N ASP A 314 20.08 1.04 11.59
CA ASP A 314 18.95 1.86 12.02
C ASP A 314 17.62 1.08 11.93
N VAL A 315 16.66 1.46 12.76
CA VAL A 315 15.33 0.80 12.82
C VAL A 315 14.53 0.92 11.53
N ALA A 316 14.83 1.89 10.69
CA ALA A 316 14.12 2.13 9.44
C ALA A 316 14.89 1.66 8.18
N ASP A 317 16.15 1.22 8.31
CA ASP A 317 17.01 0.89 7.15
C ASP A 317 16.42 -0.16 6.22
N SER A 318 15.81 -1.21 6.77
CA SER A 318 15.17 -2.24 5.94
C SER A 318 14.02 -1.67 5.11
N ARG A 319 13.30 -0.66 5.63
CA ARG A 319 12.28 0.06 4.86
C ARG A 319 12.89 0.98 3.80
N HIS A 320 13.96 1.68 4.13
CA HIS A 320 14.67 2.53 3.17
C HIS A 320 15.18 1.72 2.00
N LEU A 321 15.77 0.56 2.27
CA LEU A 321 16.22 -0.39 1.24
C LEU A 321 15.04 -0.83 0.34
N ASN A 322 13.93 -1.24 0.93
CA ASN A 322 12.74 -1.65 0.18
C ASN A 322 12.14 -0.52 -0.68
N ASN A 323 12.23 0.74 -0.21
CA ASN A 323 11.75 1.92 -0.92
C ASN A 323 12.80 2.47 -1.89
N ARG A 324 13.98 1.88 -1.97
CA ARG A 324 15.10 2.33 -2.82
C ARG A 324 15.47 3.80 -2.60
N VAL A 325 15.59 4.19 -1.34
CA VAL A 325 15.92 5.56 -0.92
C VAL A 325 16.99 5.53 0.18
N GLU A 326 17.90 6.50 0.15
CA GLU A 326 18.95 6.64 1.16
C GLU A 326 18.38 7.24 2.45
N ARG A 327 18.96 6.84 3.60
CA ARG A 327 18.55 7.35 4.92
C ARG A 327 18.63 8.88 5.00
N GLU A 328 19.71 9.46 4.48
CA GLU A 328 19.96 10.92 4.52
C GLU A 328 18.85 11.70 3.81
N VAL A 329 18.27 11.14 2.77
CA VAL A 329 17.16 11.76 2.02
C VAL A 329 15.88 11.75 2.85
N VAL A 330 15.59 10.62 3.51
CA VAL A 330 14.42 10.52 4.41
C VAL A 330 14.59 11.42 5.64
N ASP A 331 15.80 11.47 6.21
CA ASP A 331 16.11 12.34 7.35
C ASP A 331 15.96 13.83 6.97
N ALA A 332 16.38 14.23 5.76
CA ALA A 332 16.17 15.59 5.24
C ALA A 332 14.69 15.92 5.09
N LEU A 333 13.89 15.01 4.49
CA LEU A 333 12.43 15.16 4.40
C LEU A 333 11.81 15.36 5.78
N VAL A 334 12.12 14.46 6.73
CA VAL A 334 11.56 14.51 8.10
C VAL A 334 11.93 15.82 8.80
N ALA A 335 13.17 16.25 8.68
CA ALA A 335 13.65 17.52 9.26
C ALA A 335 12.92 18.72 8.67
N SER A 336 12.80 18.82 7.34
CA SER A 336 12.10 19.91 6.64
C SER A 336 10.62 19.97 7.01
N VAL A 337 9.92 18.82 7.02
CA VAL A 337 8.50 18.77 7.39
C VAL A 337 8.27 19.18 8.84
N ARG A 338 9.09 18.69 9.79
CA ARG A 338 8.97 19.08 11.20
C ARG A 338 9.24 20.57 11.41
N ALA A 339 10.25 21.12 10.75
CA ALA A 339 10.55 22.56 10.78
C ALA A 339 9.41 23.41 10.19
N ALA A 340 8.63 22.84 9.27
CA ALA A 340 7.50 23.51 8.62
C ALA A 340 6.20 23.45 9.43
N TYR A 341 6.05 22.64 10.48
CA TYR A 341 4.82 22.53 11.27
C TYR A 341 4.21 23.88 11.68
N PRO A 342 5.01 24.89 12.18
CA PRO A 342 4.47 26.19 12.54
C PRO A 342 3.87 26.97 11.37
N LYS A 343 4.40 26.77 10.16
CA LYS A 343 3.97 27.45 8.92
C LYS A 343 2.80 26.74 8.23
N LEU A 344 2.59 25.46 8.51
CA LEU A 344 1.58 24.61 7.88
C LEU A 344 0.45 24.29 8.85
N SER A 345 0.52 23.16 9.54
CA SER A 345 -0.57 22.63 10.38
C SER A 345 -0.97 23.58 11.51
N HIS A 346 -0.01 24.16 12.23
CA HIS A 346 -0.33 25.08 13.32
C HIS A 346 -1.07 26.32 12.82
N ARG A 347 -0.63 26.86 11.69
CA ARG A 347 -1.24 28.03 11.07
C ARG A 347 -2.63 27.69 10.53
N TYR A 348 -2.77 26.61 9.81
CA TYR A 348 -4.05 26.16 9.26
C TYR A 348 -5.09 25.88 10.36
N TYR A 349 -4.70 25.19 11.44
CA TYR A 349 -5.67 24.90 12.51
C TYR A 349 -6.08 26.14 13.30
N ARG A 350 -5.21 27.16 13.43
CA ARG A 350 -5.63 28.49 13.93
C ARG A 350 -6.69 29.13 13.03
N LEU A 351 -6.49 29.06 11.71
CA LEU A 351 -7.44 29.58 10.73
C LEU A 351 -8.78 28.80 10.81
N LYS A 352 -8.72 27.48 10.83
CA LYS A 352 -9.89 26.62 10.98
C LYS A 352 -10.67 26.90 12.29
N ALA A 353 -9.96 27.10 13.39
CA ALA A 353 -10.61 27.45 14.67
C ALA A 353 -11.40 28.77 14.56
N ARG A 354 -10.85 29.80 13.86
CA ARG A 354 -11.58 31.05 13.58
C ARG A 354 -12.87 30.80 12.79
N TRP A 355 -12.83 29.98 11.75
CA TRP A 355 -14.03 29.62 10.95
C TRP A 355 -15.10 28.91 11.79
N PHE A 356 -14.68 28.12 12.77
CA PHE A 356 -15.58 27.49 13.75
C PHE A 356 -15.99 28.43 14.91
N LYS A 357 -15.52 29.69 14.91
CA LYS A 357 -15.75 30.66 15.98
C LYS A 357 -15.30 30.14 17.35
N LYS A 358 -14.20 29.44 17.40
CA LYS A 358 -13.58 28.85 18.59
C LYS A 358 -12.17 29.40 18.77
N LYS A 359 -11.68 29.43 20.03
CA LYS A 359 -10.30 29.73 20.34
C LYS A 359 -9.37 28.55 19.95
N THR A 360 -9.81 27.36 20.28
CA THR A 360 -9.14 26.09 19.98
C THR A 360 -10.17 25.08 19.49
N LEU A 361 -9.73 24.09 18.70
CA LEU A 361 -10.52 22.95 18.27
C LEU A 361 -10.18 21.74 19.15
N ALA A 362 -11.15 20.95 19.56
CA ALA A 362 -10.84 19.66 20.13
C ALA A 362 -10.25 18.71 19.03
N HIS A 363 -9.44 17.73 19.42
CA HIS A 363 -8.81 16.82 18.46
C HIS A 363 -9.81 16.12 17.53
N TRP A 364 -11.05 15.88 17.96
CA TRP A 364 -12.12 15.33 17.13
C TRP A 364 -12.71 16.33 16.12
N ASP A 365 -12.42 17.63 16.26
CA ASP A 365 -12.83 18.66 15.30
C ASP A 365 -11.81 18.85 14.17
N ARG A 366 -10.64 18.19 14.23
CA ARG A 366 -9.53 18.35 13.28
C ARG A 366 -9.98 18.17 11.82
N ASN A 367 -10.70 17.10 11.53
CA ASN A 367 -11.20 16.77 10.19
C ASN A 367 -12.71 17.11 10.02
N ALA A 368 -13.24 17.98 10.87
CA ALA A 368 -14.63 18.41 10.75
C ALA A 368 -14.85 19.17 9.43
N PRO A 369 -15.95 18.90 8.70
CA PRO A 369 -16.30 19.66 7.50
C PRO A 369 -16.47 21.14 7.83
N LEU A 370 -16.01 22.01 6.93
CA LEU A 370 -16.11 23.45 7.13
C LEU A 370 -17.57 23.91 7.18
N PRO A 371 -17.90 24.90 8.05
CA PRO A 371 -19.29 25.34 8.23
C PRO A 371 -19.96 25.87 6.96
N PHE A 372 -19.16 26.36 6.01
CA PHE A 372 -19.60 26.95 4.74
C PHE A 372 -19.44 26.02 3.53
N ALA A 373 -18.91 24.78 3.70
CA ALA A 373 -18.78 23.84 2.60
C ALA A 373 -20.17 23.43 2.07
N ALA A 374 -20.43 23.70 0.79
CA ALA A 374 -21.64 23.28 0.10
C ALA A 374 -21.58 21.79 -0.28
N ASN A 375 -22.75 21.15 -0.42
CA ASN A 375 -22.86 19.84 -1.03
C ASN A 375 -22.96 20.03 -2.55
N ALA A 376 -21.81 20.21 -3.22
CA ALA A 376 -21.79 20.18 -4.68
C ALA A 376 -21.90 18.72 -5.16
N THR A 377 -22.69 18.50 -6.22
CA THR A 377 -22.75 17.22 -6.92
C THR A 377 -22.26 17.43 -8.34
N ILE A 378 -21.24 16.68 -8.74
CA ILE A 378 -20.62 16.72 -10.07
C ILE A 378 -21.04 15.45 -10.81
N ALA A 379 -21.63 15.57 -11.97
CA ALA A 379 -22.03 14.43 -12.78
C ALA A 379 -20.81 13.77 -13.42
N TRP A 380 -20.86 12.45 -13.68
CA TRP A 380 -19.75 11.69 -14.28
C TRP A 380 -19.23 12.26 -15.59
N PRO A 381 -20.08 12.64 -16.58
CA PRO A 381 -19.60 13.26 -17.81
C PRO A 381 -18.84 14.57 -17.58
N GLU A 382 -19.24 15.33 -16.57
CA GLU A 382 -18.57 16.57 -16.17
C GLU A 382 -17.21 16.27 -15.52
N ALA A 383 -17.14 15.29 -14.62
CA ALA A 383 -15.90 14.84 -14.00
C ALA A 383 -14.90 14.33 -15.04
N LYS A 384 -15.36 13.48 -15.99
CA LYS A 384 -14.55 13.04 -17.14
C LYS A 384 -13.98 14.24 -17.91
N SER A 385 -14.84 15.20 -18.27
CA SER A 385 -14.44 16.38 -19.01
C SER A 385 -13.42 17.23 -18.27
N MET A 386 -13.61 17.43 -16.96
CA MET A 386 -12.70 18.21 -16.09
C MET A 386 -11.30 17.59 -16.09
N VAL A 387 -11.19 16.29 -15.81
CA VAL A 387 -9.90 15.60 -15.72
C VAL A 387 -9.20 15.59 -17.08
N LEU A 388 -9.87 15.18 -18.15
CA LEU A 388 -9.27 15.12 -19.48
C LEU A 388 -8.85 16.50 -20.00
N THR A 389 -9.61 17.55 -19.67
CA THR A 389 -9.24 18.91 -20.07
C THR A 389 -8.05 19.43 -19.25
N ALA A 390 -7.97 19.11 -17.97
CA ALA A 390 -6.81 19.45 -17.14
C ALA A 390 -5.54 18.75 -17.66
N TYR A 391 -5.64 17.46 -17.98
CA TYR A 391 -4.53 16.68 -18.53
C TYR A 391 -4.10 17.20 -19.92
N ARG A 392 -5.06 17.51 -20.80
CA ARG A 392 -4.77 18.05 -22.13
C ARG A 392 -4.11 19.43 -22.10
N GLY A 393 -4.45 20.25 -21.10
CA GLY A 393 -3.79 21.53 -20.85
C GLY A 393 -2.31 21.39 -20.46
N PHE A 394 -1.94 20.26 -19.89
CA PHE A 394 -0.56 19.92 -19.57
C PHE A 394 0.14 19.17 -20.71
N SER A 395 -0.45 18.09 -21.19
CA SER A 395 0.07 17.25 -22.29
C SER A 395 -1.07 16.58 -23.05
N PRO A 396 -1.15 16.75 -24.38
CA PRO A 396 -2.07 15.99 -25.22
C PRO A 396 -1.90 14.48 -25.07
N GLU A 397 -0.65 13.97 -25.02
CA GLU A 397 -0.34 12.54 -24.87
C GLU A 397 -0.88 11.99 -23.55
N MET A 398 -0.70 12.70 -22.43
CA MET A 398 -1.26 12.31 -21.13
C MET A 398 -2.78 12.19 -21.18
N ALA A 399 -3.45 13.14 -21.82
CA ALA A 399 -4.91 13.12 -21.97
C ALA A 399 -5.38 12.00 -22.89
N ASP A 400 -4.67 11.72 -23.98
CA ASP A 400 -5.03 10.67 -24.93
C ASP A 400 -4.87 9.27 -24.31
N ILE A 401 -3.86 9.04 -23.48
CA ILE A 401 -3.73 7.82 -22.68
C ILE A 401 -4.90 7.71 -21.69
N ALA A 402 -5.19 8.76 -20.92
CA ALA A 402 -6.30 8.77 -19.97
C ALA A 402 -7.66 8.56 -20.66
N GLN A 403 -7.87 9.10 -21.86
CA GLN A 403 -9.10 8.92 -22.65
C GLN A 403 -9.38 7.44 -22.94
N ARG A 404 -8.34 6.60 -23.16
CA ARG A 404 -8.49 5.16 -23.41
C ARG A 404 -9.19 4.43 -22.27
N PHE A 405 -8.95 4.84 -21.03
CA PHE A 405 -9.60 4.25 -19.84
C PHE A 405 -11.12 4.40 -19.89
N PHE A 406 -11.61 5.51 -20.43
CA PHE A 406 -13.05 5.74 -20.62
C PHE A 406 -13.62 5.00 -21.83
N ASP A 407 -12.88 4.98 -22.93
CA ASP A 407 -13.38 4.48 -24.20
C ASP A 407 -13.34 2.94 -24.29
N GLN A 408 -12.41 2.31 -23.55
CA GLN A 408 -12.18 0.86 -23.56
C GLN A 408 -12.72 0.15 -22.30
N SER A 409 -13.53 0.84 -21.48
CA SER A 409 -14.14 0.28 -20.28
C SER A 409 -13.11 -0.28 -19.28
N TRP A 410 -12.06 0.50 -18.99
CA TRP A 410 -11.04 0.12 -18.00
C TRP A 410 -11.33 0.69 -16.59
N ILE A 411 -12.46 1.37 -16.40
CA ILE A 411 -12.86 2.00 -15.15
C ILE A 411 -14.11 1.33 -14.59
N ASP A 412 -14.09 0.97 -13.32
CA ASP A 412 -15.24 0.54 -12.54
C ASP A 412 -15.59 1.62 -11.51
N ALA A 413 -16.66 2.40 -11.76
CA ALA A 413 -17.00 3.58 -10.95
C ALA A 413 -18.20 3.41 -10.01
N PRO A 414 -19.21 2.52 -10.24
CA PRO A 414 -20.40 2.45 -9.39
C PRO A 414 -20.11 1.92 -7.99
N VAL A 415 -20.79 2.48 -6.99
CA VAL A 415 -20.88 1.89 -5.64
C VAL A 415 -21.87 0.73 -5.69
N ARG A 416 -21.46 -0.46 -5.25
CA ARG A 416 -22.34 -1.64 -5.16
C ARG A 416 -21.94 -2.54 -3.99
N PRO A 417 -22.89 -3.34 -3.44
CA PRO A 417 -22.58 -4.36 -2.43
C PRO A 417 -21.52 -5.34 -2.96
N GLY A 418 -20.58 -5.73 -2.10
CA GLY A 418 -19.52 -6.66 -2.45
C GLY A 418 -18.31 -6.07 -3.15
N LYS A 419 -18.40 -4.87 -3.69
CA LYS A 419 -17.26 -4.17 -4.29
C LYS A 419 -16.28 -3.68 -3.21
N ALA A 420 -14.98 -3.78 -3.50
CA ALA A 420 -13.94 -3.27 -2.64
C ALA A 420 -14.11 -1.76 -2.36
N PRO A 421 -13.88 -1.33 -1.10
CA PRO A 421 -13.93 0.09 -0.74
C PRO A 421 -12.69 0.85 -1.27
N GLY A 422 -12.78 2.19 -1.26
CA GLY A 422 -11.68 3.05 -1.72
C GLY A 422 -11.60 3.17 -3.23
N ALA A 423 -10.38 3.38 -3.74
CA ALA A 423 -10.03 3.45 -5.14
C ALA A 423 -8.60 2.93 -5.34
N PHE A 424 -8.30 2.45 -6.53
CA PHE A 424 -6.94 2.08 -6.95
C PHE A 424 -6.83 2.01 -8.47
N SER A 425 -5.61 2.19 -8.98
CA SER A 425 -5.22 1.80 -10.34
C SER A 425 -4.34 0.55 -10.26
N HIS A 426 -4.76 -0.53 -10.90
CA HIS A 426 -4.03 -1.81 -10.93
C HIS A 426 -3.29 -1.96 -12.26
N PRO A 427 -1.95 -2.10 -12.26
CA PRO A 427 -1.14 -2.14 -13.48
C PRO A 427 -1.38 -3.38 -14.34
N THR A 428 -1.89 -4.46 -13.75
CA THR A 428 -1.96 -5.80 -14.35
C THR A 428 -0.55 -6.32 -14.68
N THR A 429 -0.27 -6.46 -15.96
CA THR A 429 1.02 -6.87 -16.51
C THR A 429 1.27 -6.12 -17.83
N PRO A 430 2.52 -5.89 -18.26
CA PRO A 430 2.83 -5.17 -19.49
C PRO A 430 2.22 -5.73 -20.76
N SER A 431 1.96 -7.05 -20.82
CA SER A 431 1.26 -7.68 -21.94
C SER A 431 -0.26 -7.37 -22.00
N ALA A 432 -0.79 -6.70 -20.98
CA ALA A 432 -2.18 -6.27 -20.89
C ALA A 432 -2.25 -4.73 -20.71
N HIS A 433 -3.19 -4.22 -19.92
CA HIS A 433 -3.33 -2.80 -19.62
C HIS A 433 -3.87 -2.60 -18.20
N PRO A 434 -3.66 -1.41 -17.60
CA PRO A 434 -4.17 -1.12 -16.26
C PRO A 434 -5.70 -1.06 -16.21
N TYR A 435 -6.23 -1.25 -14.98
CA TYR A 435 -7.63 -1.05 -14.64
C TYR A 435 -7.76 -0.14 -13.42
N VAL A 436 -8.79 0.71 -13.42
CA VAL A 436 -9.13 1.61 -12.30
C VAL A 436 -10.40 1.16 -11.62
N LEU A 437 -10.36 0.99 -10.29
CA LEU A 437 -11.54 0.84 -9.46
C LEU A 437 -11.73 2.10 -8.63
N MET A 438 -12.96 2.60 -8.56
CA MET A 438 -13.33 3.67 -7.63
C MET A 438 -14.80 3.54 -7.19
N ASN A 439 -15.21 4.35 -6.21
CA ASN A 439 -16.56 4.38 -5.69
C ASN A 439 -17.14 5.79 -5.84
N TYR A 440 -17.53 6.17 -7.05
CA TYR A 440 -17.96 7.51 -7.40
C TYR A 440 -19.36 7.84 -6.86
N GLN A 441 -19.50 8.95 -6.12
CA GLN A 441 -20.74 9.45 -5.54
C GLN A 441 -21.09 10.88 -5.96
N GLY A 442 -20.30 11.48 -6.84
CA GLY A 442 -20.49 12.84 -7.35
C GLY A 442 -19.94 13.95 -6.46
N LYS A 443 -19.10 13.64 -5.49
CA LYS A 443 -18.46 14.67 -4.65
C LYS A 443 -17.24 15.27 -5.36
N PRO A 444 -16.87 16.55 -5.08
CA PRO A 444 -15.64 17.13 -5.62
C PRO A 444 -14.39 16.26 -5.35
N ARG A 445 -14.32 15.62 -4.17
CA ARG A 445 -13.24 14.69 -3.82
C ARG A 445 -13.20 13.49 -4.77
N ASP A 446 -14.33 12.99 -5.25
CA ASP A 446 -14.36 11.83 -6.15
C ASP A 446 -13.77 12.19 -7.53
N VAL A 447 -13.87 13.46 -7.95
CA VAL A 447 -13.20 13.96 -9.17
C VAL A 447 -11.68 13.99 -8.96
N MET A 448 -11.21 14.41 -7.78
CA MET A 448 -9.78 14.36 -7.44
C MET A 448 -9.28 12.92 -7.40
N THR A 449 -10.05 11.99 -6.82
CA THR A 449 -9.74 10.56 -6.83
C THR A 449 -9.68 10.01 -8.26
N LEU A 450 -10.61 10.37 -9.14
CA LEU A 450 -10.57 9.98 -10.55
C LEU A 450 -9.28 10.47 -11.24
N ALA A 451 -8.90 11.72 -11.02
CA ALA A 451 -7.66 12.27 -11.55
C ALA A 451 -6.42 11.56 -10.97
N HIS A 452 -6.45 11.22 -9.68
CA HIS A 452 -5.39 10.48 -9.00
C HIS A 452 -5.19 9.10 -9.65
N GLU A 453 -6.25 8.29 -9.72
CA GLU A 453 -6.17 6.91 -10.24
C GLU A 453 -5.83 6.89 -11.74
N LEU A 454 -6.34 7.86 -12.52
CA LEU A 454 -5.95 8.00 -13.92
C LEU A 454 -4.48 8.41 -14.09
N GLY A 455 -3.93 9.19 -13.15
CA GLY A 455 -2.51 9.51 -13.12
C GLY A 455 -1.65 8.26 -12.98
N HIS A 456 -1.98 7.38 -12.03
CA HIS A 456 -1.35 6.05 -11.92
C HIS A 456 -1.51 5.25 -13.21
N GLY A 457 -2.71 5.20 -13.78
CA GLY A 457 -2.98 4.50 -15.04
C GLY A 457 -2.12 4.98 -16.19
N VAL A 458 -1.96 6.30 -16.36
CA VAL A 458 -1.08 6.89 -17.36
C VAL A 458 0.37 6.47 -17.15
N HIS A 459 0.87 6.55 -15.91
CA HIS A 459 2.21 6.12 -15.54
C HIS A 459 2.46 4.66 -15.91
N GLN A 460 1.54 3.78 -15.53
CA GLN A 460 1.60 2.34 -15.79
C GLN A 460 1.64 2.03 -17.30
N VAL A 461 0.82 2.73 -18.10
CA VAL A 461 0.83 2.58 -19.57
C VAL A 461 2.16 3.04 -20.16
N LEU A 462 2.71 4.17 -19.72
CA LEU A 462 3.98 4.70 -20.21
C LEU A 462 5.17 3.80 -19.83
N ALA A 463 5.15 3.22 -18.64
CA ALA A 463 6.23 2.35 -18.15
C ALA A 463 6.18 0.93 -18.72
N ALA A 464 5.03 0.46 -19.23
CA ALA A 464 4.82 -0.92 -19.68
C ALA A 464 5.84 -1.40 -20.74
N LYS A 465 6.36 -0.49 -21.57
CA LYS A 465 7.38 -0.81 -22.59
C LYS A 465 8.70 -1.37 -22.03
N ASN A 466 8.95 -1.21 -20.72
CA ASN A 466 10.15 -1.69 -20.06
C ASN A 466 10.09 -3.18 -19.67
N GLY A 467 8.95 -3.88 -19.90
CA GLY A 467 8.75 -5.27 -19.53
C GLY A 467 8.35 -5.47 -18.06
N ALA A 468 8.02 -6.73 -17.71
CA ALA A 468 7.43 -7.05 -16.40
C ALA A 468 8.38 -6.76 -15.23
N LEU A 469 9.68 -6.94 -15.43
CA LEU A 469 10.69 -6.73 -14.37
C LEU A 469 11.05 -5.26 -14.14
N MET A 470 10.86 -4.38 -15.13
CA MET A 470 11.32 -2.99 -15.07
C MET A 470 10.21 -1.95 -15.24
N ALA A 471 8.98 -2.34 -15.59
CA ALA A 471 7.83 -1.45 -15.59
C ALA A 471 7.42 -1.00 -14.19
N PRO A 472 7.46 -1.86 -13.14
CA PRO A 472 7.11 -1.45 -11.78
C PRO A 472 7.98 -0.30 -11.30
N THR A 473 7.33 0.75 -10.80
CA THR A 473 7.98 1.96 -10.33
C THR A 473 8.23 1.86 -8.82
N PRO A 474 9.42 2.24 -8.31
CA PRO A 474 9.66 2.32 -6.87
C PRO A 474 8.61 3.19 -6.17
N LEU A 475 8.26 2.82 -4.93
CA LEU A 475 7.21 3.48 -4.17
C LEU A 475 7.40 4.99 -4.00
N THR A 476 8.66 5.43 -3.91
CA THR A 476 9.04 6.86 -3.83
C THR A 476 8.64 7.67 -5.07
N LEU A 477 8.44 7.00 -6.21
CA LEU A 477 8.04 7.61 -7.48
C LEU A 477 6.61 7.23 -7.90
N ALA A 478 5.98 6.29 -7.19
CA ALA A 478 4.66 5.77 -7.59
C ALA A 478 3.60 6.88 -7.63
N GLU A 479 3.66 7.82 -6.68
CA GLU A 479 2.70 8.92 -6.58
C GLU A 479 2.99 10.09 -7.53
N THR A 480 4.07 10.03 -8.31
CA THR A 480 4.48 11.16 -9.15
C THR A 480 3.40 11.57 -10.14
N ALA A 481 2.77 10.61 -10.80
CA ALA A 481 1.76 10.91 -11.81
C ALA A 481 0.36 11.15 -11.20
N SER A 482 0.01 10.43 -10.15
CA SER A 482 -1.29 10.50 -9.50
C SER A 482 -1.52 11.86 -8.82
N VAL A 483 -0.61 12.27 -7.95
CA VAL A 483 -0.70 13.55 -7.22
C VAL A 483 -0.51 14.73 -8.19
N PHE A 484 0.32 14.61 -9.23
CA PHE A 484 0.47 15.66 -10.25
C PHE A 484 -0.81 15.85 -11.08
N GLY A 485 -1.42 14.76 -11.53
CA GLY A 485 -2.70 14.78 -12.25
C GLY A 485 -3.84 15.34 -11.40
N GLU A 486 -3.85 14.98 -10.10
CA GLU A 486 -4.77 15.55 -9.13
C GLU A 486 -4.56 17.07 -8.97
N MET A 487 -3.30 17.54 -8.88
CA MET A 487 -2.99 18.98 -8.76
C MET A 487 -3.41 19.75 -9.99
N LEU A 488 -3.15 19.25 -11.20
CA LEU A 488 -3.63 19.86 -12.45
C LEU A 488 -5.16 20.03 -12.46
N THR A 489 -5.87 18.98 -12.07
CA THR A 489 -7.34 18.97 -12.02
C THR A 489 -7.87 19.91 -10.93
N PHE A 490 -7.23 19.91 -9.76
CA PHE A 490 -7.58 20.81 -8.67
C PHE A 490 -7.42 22.28 -9.05
N LYS A 491 -6.28 22.67 -9.59
CA LYS A 491 -6.01 24.07 -10.02
C LYS A 491 -7.02 24.52 -11.07
N ARG A 492 -7.39 23.63 -12.01
CA ARG A 492 -8.42 23.92 -13.00
C ARG A 492 -9.79 24.13 -12.33
N LEU A 493 -10.23 23.19 -11.49
CA LEU A 493 -11.49 23.30 -10.75
C LEU A 493 -11.55 24.60 -9.93
N LEU A 494 -10.44 24.93 -9.25
CA LEU A 494 -10.33 26.16 -8.47
C LEU A 494 -10.46 27.41 -9.34
N SER A 495 -9.86 27.43 -10.55
CA SER A 495 -9.95 28.57 -11.48
C SER A 495 -11.33 28.76 -12.08
N GLU A 496 -12.08 27.68 -12.31
CA GLU A 496 -13.44 27.68 -12.84
C GLU A 496 -14.51 28.00 -11.77
N THR A 497 -14.17 27.83 -10.48
CA THR A 497 -15.09 28.10 -9.37
C THR A 497 -15.18 29.61 -9.10
N LYS A 498 -16.34 30.22 -9.44
CA LYS A 498 -16.58 31.66 -9.31
C LYS A 498 -17.06 32.08 -7.92
N ASP A 499 -17.76 31.20 -7.22
CA ASP A 499 -18.26 31.47 -5.86
C ASP A 499 -17.11 31.45 -4.85
N ALA A 500 -16.91 32.57 -4.14
CA ALA A 500 -15.79 32.76 -3.21
C ALA A 500 -15.81 31.74 -2.03
N ARG A 501 -17.01 31.36 -1.55
CA ARG A 501 -17.12 30.39 -0.44
C ARG A 501 -16.85 28.97 -0.91
N GLN A 502 -17.30 28.62 -2.11
CA GLN A 502 -16.98 27.32 -2.70
C GLN A 502 -15.47 27.22 -2.99
N ARG A 503 -14.88 28.29 -3.53
CA ARG A 503 -13.43 28.39 -3.76
C ARG A 503 -12.65 28.21 -2.45
N GLN A 504 -13.06 28.90 -1.38
CA GLN A 504 -12.47 28.77 -0.05
C GLN A 504 -12.59 27.33 0.49
N ALA A 505 -13.76 26.70 0.33
CA ALA A 505 -13.99 25.33 0.78
C ALA A 505 -13.13 24.31 0.02
N LEU A 506 -12.99 24.47 -1.30
CA LEU A 506 -12.14 23.60 -2.14
C LEU A 506 -10.67 23.73 -1.73
N LEU A 507 -10.19 24.95 -1.60
CA LEU A 507 -8.80 25.22 -1.22
C LEU A 507 -8.48 24.69 0.18
N ALA A 508 -9.37 24.92 1.14
CA ALA A 508 -9.20 24.42 2.49
C ALA A 508 -9.24 22.89 2.57
N GLY A 509 -10.11 22.25 1.75
CA GLY A 509 -10.13 20.78 1.63
C GLY A 509 -8.79 20.24 1.12
N LYS A 510 -8.23 20.85 0.08
CA LYS A 510 -6.91 20.44 -0.46
C LYS A 510 -5.79 20.61 0.57
N VAL A 511 -5.77 21.73 1.28
CA VAL A 511 -4.79 21.95 2.37
C VAL A 511 -4.94 20.90 3.47
N GLU A 512 -6.15 20.52 3.86
CA GLU A 512 -6.38 19.45 4.85
C GLU A 512 -5.85 18.10 4.36
N ASP A 513 -6.09 17.76 3.10
CA ASP A 513 -5.59 16.51 2.51
C ASP A 513 -4.06 16.49 2.51
N MET A 514 -3.40 17.59 2.10
CA MET A 514 -1.94 17.70 2.11
C MET A 514 -1.36 17.67 3.54
N ILE A 515 -1.99 18.32 4.53
CA ILE A 515 -1.58 18.22 5.94
C ILE A 515 -1.70 16.78 6.45
N ASN A 516 -2.78 16.07 6.07
CA ASN A 516 -2.95 14.66 6.45
C ASN A 516 -1.94 13.74 5.76
N THR A 517 -1.52 14.06 4.53
CA THR A 517 -0.55 13.27 3.76
C THR A 517 0.89 13.57 4.15
N VAL A 518 1.23 14.81 4.48
CA VAL A 518 2.61 15.22 4.79
C VAL A 518 2.84 15.27 6.29
N VAL A 519 2.17 16.19 6.99
CA VAL A 519 2.43 16.46 8.41
C VAL A 519 2.08 15.27 9.30
N ARG A 520 0.89 14.70 9.09
CA ARG A 520 0.42 13.55 9.88
C ARG A 520 1.27 12.32 9.67
N GLN A 521 1.69 12.03 8.44
CA GLN A 521 2.48 10.84 8.14
C GLN A 521 3.91 10.94 8.69
N ILE A 522 4.51 12.12 8.71
CA ILE A 522 5.80 12.33 9.36
C ILE A 522 5.69 12.27 10.90
N ALA A 523 4.57 12.72 11.48
CA ALA A 523 4.30 12.48 12.90
C ALA A 523 4.17 10.98 13.21
N PHE A 524 3.52 10.20 12.34
CA PHE A 524 3.44 8.74 12.47
C PHE A 524 4.80 8.07 12.34
N TYR A 525 5.60 8.45 11.37
CA TYR A 525 6.98 7.96 11.25
C TYR A 525 7.82 8.27 12.49
N SER A 526 7.66 9.47 13.05
CA SER A 526 8.35 9.87 14.29
C SER A 526 7.91 9.01 15.48
N PHE A 527 6.63 8.65 15.56
CA PHE A 527 6.11 7.71 16.55
C PHE A 527 6.76 6.33 16.41
N GLU A 528 6.77 5.77 15.20
CA GLU A 528 7.38 4.46 14.93
C GLU A 528 8.87 4.45 15.29
N ARG A 529 9.62 5.48 14.90
CA ARG A 529 11.04 5.60 15.24
C ARG A 529 11.26 5.59 16.76
N ALA A 530 10.49 6.35 17.50
CA ALA A 530 10.60 6.40 18.96
C ALA A 530 10.26 5.03 19.59
N VAL A 531 9.16 4.41 19.18
CA VAL A 531 8.72 3.11 19.68
C VAL A 531 9.76 2.03 19.41
N HIS A 532 10.21 1.87 18.16
CA HIS A 532 11.17 0.84 17.77
C HIS A 532 12.55 1.06 18.40
N THR A 533 12.97 2.33 18.56
CA THR A 533 14.25 2.67 19.22
C THR A 533 14.21 2.36 20.72
N GLU A 534 13.16 2.79 21.41
CA GLU A 534 13.04 2.53 22.85
C GLU A 534 12.84 1.03 23.15
N ARG A 535 12.11 0.31 22.27
CA ARG A 535 11.85 -1.13 22.41
C ARG A 535 13.14 -1.99 22.39
N LYS A 536 14.21 -1.51 21.77
CA LYS A 536 15.53 -2.18 21.84
C LYS A 536 16.00 -2.38 23.27
N ASN A 537 15.67 -1.44 24.18
CA ASN A 537 16.10 -1.42 25.57
C ASN A 537 15.14 -2.12 26.53
N GLY A 538 13.97 -2.59 26.07
CA GLY A 538 12.99 -3.25 26.90
C GLY A 538 11.56 -3.12 26.37
N GLU A 539 10.62 -3.79 27.02
CA GLU A 539 9.20 -3.72 26.67
C GLU A 539 8.59 -2.38 27.10
N LEU A 540 7.79 -1.77 26.23
CA LEU A 540 7.11 -0.51 26.50
C LEU A 540 5.73 -0.76 27.11
N THR A 541 5.40 -0.04 28.18
CA THR A 541 4.03 -0.07 28.71
C THR A 541 3.05 0.64 27.77
N ALA A 542 1.77 0.31 27.86
CA ALA A 542 0.73 1.01 27.09
C ALA A 542 0.72 2.51 27.39
N GLU A 543 1.01 2.89 28.64
CA GLU A 543 1.15 4.29 29.04
C GLU A 543 2.33 4.98 28.31
N ARG A 544 3.49 4.29 28.22
CA ARG A 544 4.66 4.85 27.50
C ARG A 544 4.36 5.03 26.01
N LEU A 545 3.72 4.06 25.37
CA LEU A 545 3.27 4.17 23.99
C LEU A 545 2.32 5.37 23.81
N GLY A 546 1.38 5.57 24.72
CA GLY A 546 0.49 6.73 24.75
C GLY A 546 1.23 8.06 24.92
N GLN A 547 2.25 8.12 25.77
CA GLN A 547 3.08 9.33 25.95
C GLN A 547 3.86 9.68 24.67
N ILE A 548 4.46 8.70 24.01
CA ILE A 548 5.16 8.90 22.73
C ILE A 548 4.17 9.43 21.69
N TRP A 549 2.97 8.80 21.60
CA TRP A 549 1.92 9.26 20.70
C TRP A 549 1.52 10.71 20.94
N LEU A 550 1.22 11.07 22.20
CA LEU A 550 0.84 12.43 22.54
C LEU A 550 1.94 13.44 22.21
N SER A 551 3.20 13.09 22.44
CA SER A 551 4.33 13.97 22.12
C SER A 551 4.37 14.34 20.64
N VAL A 552 4.35 13.35 19.75
CA VAL A 552 4.41 13.60 18.30
C VAL A 552 3.15 14.27 17.76
N GLN A 553 1.98 13.98 18.34
CA GLN A 553 0.74 14.63 17.94
C GLN A 553 0.68 16.09 18.40
N THR A 554 1.11 16.39 19.61
CA THR A 554 1.16 17.77 20.12
C THR A 554 2.13 18.63 19.28
N GLU A 555 3.31 18.08 18.96
CA GLU A 555 4.30 18.76 18.12
C GLU A 555 3.72 19.07 16.72
N SER A 556 3.06 18.12 16.10
CA SER A 556 2.59 18.26 14.70
C SER A 556 1.31 19.07 14.56
N LEU A 557 0.41 19.05 15.56
CA LEU A 557 -0.90 19.71 15.50
C LEU A 557 -0.86 21.16 16.03
N GLY A 558 0.04 21.45 16.98
CA GLY A 558 0.17 22.77 17.60
C GLY A 558 -0.95 23.14 18.55
N GLU A 559 -0.86 24.33 19.12
CA GLU A 559 -1.71 24.82 20.23
C GLU A 559 -3.18 25.07 19.85
N ALA A 560 -3.48 25.19 18.55
CA ALA A 560 -4.87 25.38 18.08
C ALA A 560 -5.71 24.10 18.20
N ILE A 561 -5.09 22.95 18.37
CA ILE A 561 -5.76 21.68 18.61
C ILE A 561 -5.58 21.27 20.08
N GLU A 562 -6.69 21.27 20.81
CA GLU A 562 -6.71 20.81 22.20
C GLU A 562 -6.88 19.29 22.24
N ILE A 563 -5.83 18.61 22.73
CA ILE A 563 -5.85 17.16 22.94
C ILE A 563 -6.64 16.87 24.22
N LYS A 564 -7.75 16.15 24.09
CA LYS A 564 -8.60 15.72 25.21
C LYS A 564 -8.19 14.32 25.68
N PRO A 565 -8.45 13.96 26.96
CA PRO A 565 -8.20 12.63 27.48
C PRO A 565 -8.77 11.52 26.60
N GLY A 566 -8.05 10.42 26.49
CA GLY A 566 -8.40 9.27 25.66
C GLY A 566 -7.72 9.26 24.29
N TYR A 567 -7.17 10.39 23.81
CA TYR A 567 -6.47 10.45 22.55
C TYR A 567 -5.10 9.73 22.60
N GLU A 568 -4.55 9.52 23.78
CA GLU A 568 -3.34 8.72 24.03
C GLU A 568 -3.45 7.28 23.52
N ASN A 569 -4.65 6.81 23.25
CA ASN A 569 -4.91 5.45 22.78
C ASN A 569 -5.10 5.34 21.24
N PHE A 570 -5.06 6.46 20.51
CA PHE A 570 -5.37 6.48 19.07
C PHE A 570 -4.25 5.93 18.16
N TRP A 571 -3.10 5.56 18.68
CA TRP A 571 -2.09 4.80 17.93
C TRP A 571 -2.55 3.37 17.63
N MET A 572 -3.46 2.81 18.42
CA MET A 572 -3.86 1.39 18.40
C MET A 572 -4.58 0.96 17.11
N TYR A 573 -5.20 1.89 16.38
CA TYR A 573 -5.95 1.54 15.17
C TYR A 573 -5.20 1.81 13.86
N ILE A 574 -3.95 2.23 13.92
CA ILE A 574 -3.18 2.56 12.72
C ILE A 574 -2.57 1.27 12.14
N PRO A 575 -3.12 0.72 11.03
CA PRO A 575 -2.68 -0.57 10.51
C PRO A 575 -1.26 -0.54 9.97
N HIS A 576 -0.76 0.62 9.51
CA HIS A 576 0.60 0.78 9.00
C HIS A 576 1.67 0.39 10.01
N PHE A 577 1.48 0.70 11.30
CA PHE A 577 2.44 0.35 12.36
C PHE A 577 2.60 -1.15 12.57
N ILE A 578 1.63 -1.93 12.07
CA ILE A 578 1.55 -3.38 12.23
C ILE A 578 1.98 -4.07 10.93
N HIS A 579 1.33 -3.74 9.80
CA HIS A 579 1.52 -4.42 8.52
C HIS A 579 2.74 -3.92 7.73
N SER A 580 3.12 -2.65 7.90
CA SER A 580 4.14 -2.03 7.06
C SER A 580 4.95 -0.99 7.84
N PRO A 581 5.75 -1.43 8.85
CA PRO A 581 6.53 -0.49 9.67
C PRO A 581 7.36 0.46 8.83
N PHE A 582 7.35 1.73 9.24
CA PHE A 582 8.06 2.86 8.59
C PHE A 582 7.61 3.17 7.16
N TYR A 583 6.52 2.58 6.67
CA TYR A 583 6.01 2.88 5.32
C TYR A 583 5.54 4.32 5.16
N VAL A 584 4.98 4.89 6.22
CA VAL A 584 4.19 6.13 6.19
C VAL A 584 4.92 7.36 5.66
N TYR A 585 6.25 7.44 5.77
CA TYR A 585 6.99 8.57 5.19
C TYR A 585 6.90 8.62 3.66
N ALA A 586 6.65 7.50 3.00
CA ALA A 586 6.55 7.44 1.55
C ALA A 586 5.40 8.31 1.00
N TYR A 587 4.33 8.49 1.77
CA TYR A 587 3.25 9.41 1.43
C TYR A 587 3.73 10.87 1.41
N ALA A 588 4.43 11.29 2.46
CA ALA A 588 5.00 12.63 2.52
C ALA A 588 6.08 12.84 1.46
N PHE A 589 6.87 11.80 1.18
CA PHE A 589 7.89 11.80 0.13
C PHE A 589 7.25 12.09 -1.23
N GLY A 590 6.25 11.31 -1.61
CA GLY A 590 5.57 11.44 -2.90
C GLY A 590 4.88 12.80 -3.05
N ASP A 591 4.12 13.24 -2.04
CA ASP A 591 3.42 14.54 -2.08
C ASP A 591 4.41 15.72 -2.20
N CYS A 592 5.46 15.75 -1.37
CA CYS A 592 6.46 16.82 -1.41
C CYS A 592 7.26 16.81 -2.72
N LEU A 593 7.62 15.63 -3.24
CA LEU A 593 8.31 15.49 -4.52
C LEU A 593 7.45 16.07 -5.66
N VAL A 594 6.17 15.70 -5.70
CA VAL A 594 5.25 16.21 -6.73
C VAL A 594 5.04 17.70 -6.62
N ASN A 595 4.88 18.23 -5.40
CA ASN A 595 4.74 19.66 -5.20
C ASN A 595 6.01 20.42 -5.62
N SER A 596 7.20 19.84 -5.43
CA SER A 596 8.46 20.43 -5.93
C SER A 596 8.52 20.41 -7.46
N LEU A 597 8.10 19.33 -8.10
CA LEU A 597 7.98 19.26 -9.56
C LEU A 597 6.94 20.26 -10.08
N TYR A 598 5.81 20.38 -9.39
CA TYR A 598 4.76 21.33 -9.75
C TYR A 598 5.22 22.79 -9.63
N ALA A 599 5.98 23.12 -8.60
CA ALA A 599 6.61 24.44 -8.45
C ALA A 599 7.57 24.75 -9.61
N VAL A 600 8.36 23.78 -10.08
CA VAL A 600 9.20 23.95 -11.28
C VAL A 600 8.34 24.18 -12.52
N TYR A 601 7.24 23.44 -12.69
CA TYR A 601 6.29 23.60 -13.79
C TYR A 601 5.66 24.99 -13.83
N GLU A 602 5.23 25.53 -12.68
CA GLU A 602 4.63 26.89 -12.61
C GLU A 602 5.63 28.01 -13.03
N HIS A 603 6.94 27.78 -12.85
CA HIS A 603 7.97 28.78 -13.14
C HIS A 603 8.73 28.57 -14.45
N ALA A 604 8.74 27.34 -14.99
CA ALA A 604 9.51 26.97 -16.18
C ALA A 604 8.80 25.87 -16.97
N ALA A 605 7.65 26.23 -17.57
CA ALA A 605 6.79 25.28 -18.28
C ALA A 605 7.39 24.73 -19.59
N ASP A 606 8.29 25.47 -20.26
CA ASP A 606 8.85 25.11 -21.56
C ASP A 606 9.63 23.78 -21.49
N GLY A 607 9.18 22.80 -22.30
CA GLY A 607 9.75 21.44 -22.36
C GLY A 607 9.60 20.64 -21.07
N PHE A 608 8.80 21.12 -20.11
CA PHE A 608 8.58 20.40 -18.86
C PHE A 608 7.76 19.11 -19.11
N ALA A 609 6.69 19.19 -19.89
CA ALA A 609 5.82 18.06 -20.15
C ALA A 609 6.56 16.88 -20.78
N GLU A 610 7.44 17.15 -21.77
CA GLU A 610 8.25 16.13 -22.44
C GLU A 610 9.21 15.45 -21.45
N ARG A 611 9.91 16.25 -20.62
CA ARG A 611 10.81 15.70 -19.57
C ARG A 611 10.03 14.87 -18.55
N TYR A 612 8.84 15.33 -18.21
CA TYR A 612 7.98 14.64 -17.24
C TYR A 612 7.46 13.31 -17.77
N LEU A 613 6.97 13.25 -19.01
CA LEU A 613 6.54 11.99 -19.63
C LEU A 613 7.72 11.03 -19.84
N ALA A 614 8.91 11.55 -20.17
CA ALA A 614 10.13 10.74 -20.22
C ALA A 614 10.49 10.13 -18.85
N MET A 615 10.30 10.89 -17.76
CA MET A 615 10.47 10.40 -16.40
C MET A 615 9.48 9.27 -16.07
N LEU A 616 8.19 9.44 -16.36
CA LEU A 616 7.17 8.41 -16.13
C LEU A 616 7.45 7.16 -16.98
N SER A 617 7.87 7.34 -18.23
CA SER A 617 8.20 6.25 -19.15
C SER A 617 9.40 5.41 -18.71
N ALA A 618 10.22 5.90 -17.81
CA ALA A 618 11.37 5.16 -17.31
C ALA A 618 10.99 3.99 -16.39
N GLY A 619 9.82 4.02 -15.74
CA GLY A 619 9.44 2.96 -14.79
C GLY A 619 10.52 2.75 -13.73
N GLY A 620 10.91 1.50 -13.52
CA GLY A 620 11.99 1.09 -12.59
C GLY A 620 13.39 1.09 -13.18
N THR A 621 13.61 1.62 -14.40
CA THR A 621 14.91 1.54 -15.08
C THR A 621 15.94 2.55 -14.58
N LYS A 622 15.54 3.54 -13.77
CA LYS A 622 16.44 4.59 -13.28
C LYS A 622 16.16 4.89 -11.81
N HIS A 623 17.22 5.29 -11.13
CA HIS A 623 17.11 5.80 -9.77
C HIS A 623 16.42 7.16 -9.74
N TYR A 624 15.65 7.48 -8.68
CA TYR A 624 14.92 8.75 -8.57
C TYR A 624 15.83 9.98 -8.73
N SER A 625 17.07 9.94 -8.26
CA SER A 625 18.02 11.05 -8.39
C SER A 625 18.38 11.36 -9.85
N GLU A 626 18.44 10.34 -10.72
CA GLU A 626 18.67 10.52 -12.16
C GLU A 626 17.42 11.12 -12.83
N LEU A 627 16.24 10.70 -12.38
CA LEU A 627 14.96 11.17 -12.92
C LEU A 627 14.65 12.62 -12.52
N LEU A 628 15.12 13.08 -11.37
CA LEU A 628 14.94 14.45 -10.88
C LEU A 628 15.95 15.46 -11.49
N ARG A 629 17.13 14.98 -11.90
CA ARG A 629 18.21 15.83 -12.43
C ARG A 629 17.79 16.72 -13.61
N PRO A 630 16.99 16.25 -14.61
CA PRO A 630 16.51 17.10 -15.71
C PRO A 630 15.65 18.29 -15.28
N PHE A 631 15.13 18.27 -14.06
CA PHE A 631 14.33 19.35 -13.48
C PHE A 631 15.15 20.27 -12.57
N GLY A 632 16.47 20.02 -12.45
CA GLY A 632 17.33 20.76 -11.53
C GLY A 632 17.08 20.47 -10.05
N LEU A 633 16.48 19.29 -9.76
CA LEU A 633 16.07 18.89 -8.41
C LEU A 633 17.01 17.82 -7.84
N ASP A 634 17.32 17.94 -6.54
CA ASP A 634 18.08 16.95 -5.75
C ASP A 634 17.39 16.72 -4.41
N ALA A 635 16.87 15.51 -4.20
CA ALA A 635 16.16 15.15 -2.96
C ALA A 635 17.08 15.10 -1.72
N LYS A 636 18.42 15.15 -1.88
CA LYS A 636 19.37 15.28 -0.78
C LYS A 636 19.50 16.72 -0.28
N ASP A 637 19.13 17.72 -1.10
CA ASP A 637 19.11 19.11 -0.70
C ASP A 637 17.82 19.43 0.09
N PRO A 638 17.89 19.88 1.34
CA PRO A 638 16.70 20.30 2.10
C PRO A 638 15.83 21.32 1.36
N LYS A 639 16.40 22.18 0.51
CA LYS A 639 15.66 23.14 -0.32
C LYS A 639 14.65 22.50 -1.25
N PHE A 640 14.92 21.27 -1.69
CA PHE A 640 13.96 20.49 -2.49
C PHE A 640 12.65 20.26 -1.71
N TRP A 641 12.77 19.84 -0.46
CA TRP A 641 11.62 19.60 0.41
C TRP A 641 10.92 20.90 0.80
N ASP A 642 11.69 21.95 1.10
CA ASP A 642 11.16 23.29 1.40
C ASP A 642 10.37 23.86 0.21
N GLY A 643 10.82 23.61 -1.02
CA GLY A 643 10.09 23.95 -2.25
C GLY A 643 8.69 23.33 -2.31
N GLY A 644 8.61 22.01 -2.09
CA GLY A 644 7.34 21.30 -2.04
C GLY A 644 6.42 21.77 -0.91
N LEU A 645 6.97 22.01 0.27
CA LEU A 645 6.23 22.53 1.43
C LEU A 645 5.72 23.97 1.23
N SER A 646 6.44 24.78 0.44
CA SER A 646 6.04 26.16 0.12
C SER A 646 4.74 26.23 -0.68
N VAL A 647 4.44 25.22 -1.48
CA VAL A 647 3.15 25.12 -2.20
C VAL A 647 1.98 25.05 -1.22
N ILE A 648 2.11 24.24 -0.17
CA ILE A 648 1.10 24.13 0.89
C ILE A 648 0.97 25.46 1.65
N ALA A 649 2.11 26.07 1.99
CA ALA A 649 2.12 27.36 2.68
C ALA A 649 1.46 28.47 1.85
N GLY A 650 1.71 28.53 0.53
CA GLY A 650 1.06 29.46 -0.39
C GLY A 650 -0.46 29.30 -0.47
N MET A 651 -0.95 28.06 -0.45
CA MET A 651 -2.41 27.80 -0.37
C MET A 651 -3.01 28.30 0.95
N ILE A 652 -2.25 28.20 2.07
CA ILE A 652 -2.69 28.76 3.36
C ILE A 652 -2.68 30.28 3.31
N ASP A 653 -1.69 30.92 2.65
CA ASP A 653 -1.65 32.37 2.43
C ASP A 653 -2.92 32.84 1.69
N GLU A 654 -3.30 32.13 0.61
CA GLU A 654 -4.52 32.42 -0.15
C GLU A 654 -5.77 32.29 0.73
N LEU A 655 -5.86 31.24 1.56
CA LEU A 655 -6.97 31.05 2.50
C LEU A 655 -7.06 32.16 3.55
N GLU A 656 -5.92 32.63 4.08
CA GLU A 656 -5.92 33.74 5.04
C GLU A 656 -6.33 35.06 4.39
N ALA A 657 -6.00 35.27 3.11
CA ALA A 657 -6.43 36.44 2.36
C ALA A 657 -7.94 36.44 2.06
N MET A 658 -8.57 35.25 2.04
CA MET A 658 -10.03 35.11 1.86
C MET A 658 -10.84 35.38 3.16
N GLY A 659 -10.21 35.45 4.32
CA GLY A 659 -10.82 35.72 5.63
C GLY A 659 -11.16 34.47 6.41
#